data_3bcf188a688cfbfd105098cfe4de47c4
#
_entry.id   3bcf188a688cfbfd105098cfe4de47c4
#
_cell.length_a   1.000
_cell.length_b   1.000
_cell.length_c   1.000
_cell.angle_alpha   90.00
_cell.angle_beta   90.00
_cell.angle_gamma   90.00
#
_symmetry.space_group_name_H-M   'P 1'
#
loop_
_entity.id
_entity.type
_entity.pdbx_description
1 polymer ?
#
loop_
_entity_poly.entity_id
_entity_poly.type
_entity_poly.pdbx_seq_one_letter_code
_entity_poly.pdbx_strand_id
1 'polypeptide(L)'
;MSPSRLLRYLLVLTVAALSLPSSSTAQVTTASVVNQSDNPLLRPMVWRSIGPAGQGGRVDDIAVDPHNPFVYYVGFATGGLWKTVNNGTTFTPIFDEFGTHSVGAIGIAPSNTNVVYVGTGESNNRQSASFGAGVYKSTDGGASFTFMGLAETQSIARVVVHPSDPNTAWVAANGHLFGANPERGVFKTTDGGATWTHVLRVDENTGATDLIIKPDDPTHLMAATYQRRRSACCFVGGGEGSGIWVSSDGGDNWGRMEGNGLPTGTMGRIALATTAANPNMIYAQIEVAADKASPLTDEERSAWVALQRDGELPADQQWNGVWRSTDGGQNWQFRSNENGRPMYFSQIRVSPSDPDLVYTVDQQVAKSRDGGQTWETLDGYGHVDQHALWINPTNHDHIMIGNDGSVDVSYDQGETWESLRTWAVGQPYHASVDMARPYNVCTGLQDNGSWCGPSSMRTGNILAQDWFRSGGGDGFYSQIDPTDSNIIYSESQNGNVRRTDLATGEAVSIRPRPAGGGGGDGVGNIVPAPDASDQIRWNWNTPILLSPHNPSTVYVAGNRFFTSRDRGDTWTMSADLTKSKDRDPIQLMGVRNDVPRCTQLARGIDCNLSRNDGVNLWSTGVSIAESPLVPGVFWMGTDDGNIQVSRDGGATWTEVSKNLPGGTTEYYVSRVEASHFDPAAAYVSIDGHRSDDLKPYVYA
;
A
#
# COMPACT_ATOMS: atom_id res chain seq x y z
N MET A 1 -73.84 -27.51 31.91
CA MET A 1 -73.05 -26.79 30.88
C MET A 1 -73.23 -27.58 29.58
N SER A 2 -73.71 -26.95 28.52
CA SER A 2 -74.06 -27.64 27.27
C SER A 2 -72.81 -27.92 26.43
N PRO A 3 -72.75 -29.03 25.71
CA PRO A 3 -71.56 -29.42 24.91
C PRO A 3 -71.10 -28.34 23.86
N SER A 4 -71.96 -27.43 23.50
CA SER A 4 -71.69 -26.41 22.54
C SER A 4 -70.75 -25.29 23.02
N ARG A 5 -70.54 -25.13 24.31
CA ARG A 5 -69.59 -24.14 24.86
C ARG A 5 -68.16 -24.70 24.97
N LEU A 6 -67.97 -25.99 25.13
CA LEU A 6 -66.64 -26.62 25.14
C LEU A 6 -66.02 -26.64 23.73
N LEU A 7 -66.83 -26.85 22.71
CA LEU A 7 -66.33 -26.85 21.31
C LEU A 7 -65.85 -25.49 20.84
N ARG A 8 -66.45 -24.38 21.34
CA ARG A 8 -66.03 -23.01 20.99
C ARG A 8 -64.70 -22.61 21.65
N TYR A 9 -64.43 -23.12 22.83
CA TYR A 9 -63.14 -22.88 23.49
C TYR A 9 -62.00 -23.73 22.91
N LEU A 10 -62.29 -24.95 22.44
CA LEU A 10 -61.29 -25.75 21.72
C LEU A 10 -60.96 -25.20 20.33
N LEU A 11 -61.92 -24.61 19.62
CA LEU A 11 -61.65 -24.00 18.32
C LEU A 11 -60.88 -22.69 18.40
N VAL A 12 -61.06 -21.92 19.48
CA VAL A 12 -60.27 -20.68 19.72
C VAL A 12 -58.85 -20.98 20.13
N LEU A 13 -58.62 -22.07 20.89
CA LEU A 13 -57.29 -22.51 21.27
C LEU A 13 -56.49 -23.11 20.09
N THR A 14 -57.17 -23.80 19.17
CA THR A 14 -56.48 -24.34 17.96
C THR A 14 -56.17 -23.27 16.93
N VAL A 15 -56.94 -22.19 16.79
CA VAL A 15 -56.62 -21.07 15.88
C VAL A 15 -55.53 -20.17 16.49
N ALA A 16 -55.47 -20.03 17.82
CA ALA A 16 -54.40 -19.27 18.48
C ALA A 16 -53.04 -20.01 18.46
N ALA A 17 -53.02 -21.34 18.33
CA ALA A 17 -51.77 -22.10 18.21
C ALA A 17 -51.19 -22.14 16.80
N LEU A 18 -51.96 -21.73 15.76
CA LEU A 18 -51.54 -21.71 14.37
C LEU A 18 -51.01 -20.31 13.91
N SER A 19 -51.04 -19.30 14.79
CA SER A 19 -50.60 -17.95 14.49
C SER A 19 -49.38 -17.49 15.31
N LEU A 20 -48.65 -18.41 15.94
CA LEU A 20 -47.32 -18.09 16.44
C LEU A 20 -46.39 -17.92 15.23
N PRO A 21 -45.75 -16.76 15.05
CA PRO A 21 -44.74 -16.64 14.04
C PRO A 21 -43.68 -17.72 14.35
N SER A 22 -43.36 -18.53 13.36
CA SER A 22 -42.18 -19.37 13.40
C SER A 22 -41.02 -18.44 13.77
N SER A 23 -40.51 -18.53 14.98
CA SER A 23 -39.23 -18.01 15.33
C SER A 23 -38.25 -18.67 14.33
N SER A 24 -37.89 -17.96 13.27
CA SER A 24 -36.68 -18.25 12.55
C SER A 24 -35.61 -18.20 13.65
N THR A 25 -35.18 -19.34 14.13
CA THR A 25 -33.89 -19.46 14.77
C THR A 25 -32.94 -18.89 13.71
N ALA A 26 -32.49 -17.65 13.89
CA ALA A 26 -31.31 -17.18 13.22
C ALA A 26 -30.29 -18.30 13.50
N GLN A 27 -29.96 -19.06 12.47
CA GLN A 27 -28.76 -19.87 12.50
C GLN A 27 -27.68 -18.85 12.82
N VAL A 28 -27.15 -18.92 14.04
CA VAL A 28 -25.85 -18.33 14.31
C VAL A 28 -24.93 -19.12 13.38
N THR A 29 -24.70 -18.58 12.20
CA THR A 29 -23.59 -19.02 11.38
C THR A 29 -22.38 -18.81 12.28
N THR A 30 -21.85 -19.89 12.81
CA THR A 30 -20.53 -19.87 13.44
C THR A 30 -19.65 -19.19 12.41
N ALA A 31 -19.07 -18.04 12.78
CA ALA A 31 -18.13 -17.35 11.92
C ALA A 31 -17.16 -18.41 11.40
N SER A 32 -17.05 -18.51 10.09
CA SER A 32 -16.11 -19.46 9.48
C SER A 32 -14.74 -19.19 10.09
N VAL A 33 -14.07 -20.25 10.51
CA VAL A 33 -12.74 -20.10 11.11
C VAL A 33 -11.78 -19.78 9.99
N VAL A 34 -11.43 -18.52 9.87
CA VAL A 34 -10.53 -17.99 8.83
C VAL A 34 -9.20 -18.73 8.91
N ASN A 35 -8.75 -19.28 7.78
CA ASN A 35 -7.45 -19.96 7.64
C ASN A 35 -7.20 -21.12 8.62
N GLN A 36 -8.21 -21.91 8.90
CA GLN A 36 -8.00 -23.15 9.64
C GLN A 36 -7.16 -24.12 8.80
N SER A 37 -6.01 -24.51 9.32
CA SER A 37 -5.11 -25.43 8.64
C SER A 37 -5.71 -26.85 8.56
N ASP A 38 -5.55 -27.51 7.42
CA ASP A 38 -5.86 -28.94 7.27
C ASP A 38 -4.90 -29.83 8.06
N ASN A 39 -3.74 -29.32 8.48
CA ASN A 39 -2.79 -30.03 9.33
C ASN A 39 -3.39 -30.22 10.74
N PRO A 40 -3.58 -31.47 11.22
CA PRO A 40 -4.17 -31.75 12.52
C PRO A 40 -3.47 -31.07 13.71
N LEU A 41 -2.15 -30.81 13.60
CA LEU A 41 -1.37 -30.15 14.65
C LEU A 41 -1.64 -28.63 14.70
N LEU A 42 -2.00 -28.03 13.59
CA LEU A 42 -2.27 -26.59 13.47
C LEU A 42 -3.77 -26.27 13.55
N ARG A 43 -4.64 -27.26 13.34
CA ARG A 43 -6.10 -27.08 13.34
C ARG A 43 -6.66 -26.42 14.61
N PRO A 44 -6.11 -26.65 15.82
CA PRO A 44 -6.56 -25.96 17.03
C PRO A 44 -6.13 -24.49 17.10
N MET A 45 -5.20 -24.04 16.25
CA MET A 45 -4.75 -22.65 16.22
C MET A 45 -5.78 -21.82 15.46
N VAL A 46 -6.47 -20.95 16.18
CA VAL A 46 -7.50 -20.07 15.65
C VAL A 46 -7.03 -18.63 15.79
N TRP A 47 -7.10 -17.88 14.70
CA TRP A 47 -6.80 -16.45 14.72
C TRP A 47 -7.86 -15.69 15.53
N ARG A 48 -7.42 -14.75 16.34
CA ARG A 48 -8.27 -13.85 17.11
C ARG A 48 -7.80 -12.42 16.88
N SER A 49 -8.72 -11.56 16.44
CA SER A 49 -8.44 -10.13 16.34
C SER A 49 -8.31 -9.54 17.75
N ILE A 50 -7.22 -8.80 17.99
CA ILE A 50 -6.97 -8.07 19.24
C ILE A 50 -6.88 -6.56 19.02
N GLY A 51 -7.04 -6.08 17.79
CA GLY A 51 -6.86 -4.67 17.43
C GLY A 51 -5.42 -4.36 16.98
N PRO A 52 -5.00 -3.07 17.02
CA PRO A 52 -5.80 -1.92 17.41
C PRO A 52 -6.91 -1.59 16.41
N ALA A 53 -8.10 -1.29 16.91
CA ALA A 53 -9.17 -0.71 16.10
C ALA A 53 -8.93 0.80 15.95
N GLY A 54 -9.39 1.38 14.81
CA GLY A 54 -9.20 2.80 14.53
C GLY A 54 -7.85 3.15 13.92
N GLN A 55 -7.06 2.14 13.57
CA GLN A 55 -5.86 2.28 12.75
C GLN A 55 -6.17 1.62 11.41
N GLY A 56 -6.69 2.40 10.47
CA GLY A 56 -6.97 1.92 9.13
C GLY A 56 -5.70 1.54 8.38
N GLY A 57 -5.78 0.59 7.46
CA GLY A 57 -4.73 0.31 6.49
C GLY A 57 -4.96 1.11 5.22
N ARG A 58 -4.05 0.95 4.27
CA ARG A 58 -4.15 1.60 2.95
C ARG A 58 -5.40 1.15 2.19
N VAL A 59 -6.26 2.12 1.87
CA VAL A 59 -7.45 1.93 1.03
C VAL A 59 -7.04 2.13 -0.43
N ASP A 60 -7.10 1.09 -1.23
CA ASP A 60 -6.70 1.12 -2.65
C ASP A 60 -7.87 1.51 -3.57
N ASP A 61 -9.10 1.07 -3.25
CA ASP A 61 -10.28 1.39 -4.06
C ASP A 61 -11.57 1.45 -3.23
N ILE A 62 -12.48 2.29 -3.68
CA ILE A 62 -13.84 2.43 -3.12
C ILE A 62 -14.85 2.28 -4.26
N ALA A 63 -15.71 1.29 -4.18
CA ALA A 63 -16.77 1.06 -5.14
C ALA A 63 -18.13 1.18 -4.48
N VAL A 64 -18.95 2.12 -4.96
CA VAL A 64 -20.27 2.44 -4.41
C VAL A 64 -21.35 1.90 -5.34
N ASP A 65 -22.39 1.30 -4.76
CA ASP A 65 -23.57 0.87 -5.51
C ASP A 65 -24.20 2.07 -6.22
N PRO A 66 -24.30 2.08 -7.56
CA PRO A 66 -24.80 3.23 -8.32
C PRO A 66 -26.25 3.56 -8.06
N HIS A 67 -27.02 2.63 -7.44
CA HIS A 67 -28.44 2.82 -7.12
C HIS A 67 -28.69 3.11 -5.64
N ASN A 68 -27.67 2.85 -4.77
CA ASN A 68 -27.79 3.07 -3.34
C ASN A 68 -26.44 3.52 -2.73
N PRO A 69 -26.21 4.82 -2.55
CA PRO A 69 -24.94 5.33 -2.05
C PRO A 69 -24.61 4.94 -0.60
N PHE A 70 -25.53 4.30 0.11
CA PHE A 70 -25.28 3.76 1.46
C PHE A 70 -24.66 2.36 1.44
N VAL A 71 -24.61 1.72 0.26
CA VAL A 71 -23.97 0.42 0.05
C VAL A 71 -22.69 0.62 -0.72
N TYR A 72 -21.55 0.27 -0.10
CA TYR A 72 -20.27 0.35 -0.80
C TYR A 72 -19.26 -0.66 -0.26
N TYR A 73 -18.23 -0.87 -1.06
CA TYR A 73 -17.13 -1.77 -0.82
C TYR A 73 -15.85 -0.96 -0.69
N VAL A 74 -14.99 -1.36 0.25
CA VAL A 74 -13.68 -0.77 0.49
C VAL A 74 -12.63 -1.86 0.33
N GLY A 75 -11.76 -1.72 -0.65
CA GLY A 75 -10.64 -2.60 -0.92
C GLY A 75 -9.35 -2.06 -0.30
N PHE A 76 -8.67 -2.90 0.46
CA PHE A 76 -7.40 -2.56 1.09
C PHE A 76 -6.23 -3.23 0.38
N ALA A 77 -5.12 -2.52 0.28
CA ALA A 77 -3.86 -3.07 -0.24
C ALA A 77 -3.38 -4.30 0.53
N THR A 78 -3.67 -4.36 1.84
CA THR A 78 -3.30 -5.47 2.73
C THR A 78 -4.33 -5.73 3.82
N GLY A 79 -5.62 -5.60 3.51
CA GLY A 79 -6.68 -5.73 4.52
C GLY A 79 -7.94 -6.41 3.99
N GLY A 80 -7.87 -6.97 2.78
CA GLY A 80 -9.00 -7.63 2.14
C GLY A 80 -10.07 -6.67 1.63
N LEU A 81 -11.27 -7.17 1.50
CA LEU A 81 -12.44 -6.43 1.02
C LEU A 81 -13.49 -6.32 2.13
N TRP A 82 -13.95 -5.11 2.38
CA TRP A 82 -14.97 -4.81 3.38
C TRP A 82 -16.20 -4.22 2.73
N LYS A 83 -17.37 -4.52 3.28
CA LYS A 83 -18.67 -4.02 2.80
C LYS A 83 -19.42 -3.31 3.90
N THR A 84 -20.05 -2.19 3.55
CA THR A 84 -21.10 -1.54 4.36
C THR A 84 -22.43 -1.54 3.62
N VAL A 85 -23.53 -1.55 4.37
CA VAL A 85 -24.89 -1.39 3.86
C VAL A 85 -25.64 -0.24 4.55
N ASN A 86 -24.92 0.54 5.36
CA ASN A 86 -25.48 1.60 6.19
C ASN A 86 -24.56 2.83 6.27
N ASN A 87 -24.01 3.21 5.11
CA ASN A 87 -23.17 4.40 4.93
C ASN A 87 -21.96 4.46 5.89
N GLY A 88 -21.27 3.33 6.07
CA GLY A 88 -20.06 3.29 6.89
C GLY A 88 -20.28 3.22 8.39
N THR A 89 -21.54 3.15 8.88
CA THR A 89 -21.80 2.97 10.32
C THR A 89 -21.23 1.63 10.81
N THR A 90 -21.34 0.58 10.00
CA THR A 90 -20.70 -0.71 10.26
C THR A 90 -20.12 -1.29 8.97
N PHE A 91 -19.04 -2.05 9.12
CA PHE A 91 -18.40 -2.77 8.03
C PHE A 91 -18.28 -4.26 8.36
N THR A 92 -18.39 -5.09 7.33
CA THR A 92 -18.20 -6.53 7.43
C THR A 92 -17.07 -6.95 6.49
N PRO A 93 -16.03 -7.66 6.96
CA PRO A 93 -15.04 -8.27 6.08
C PRO A 93 -15.72 -9.39 5.28
N ILE A 94 -15.51 -9.41 3.96
CA ILE A 94 -16.17 -10.35 3.06
C ILE A 94 -15.21 -11.11 2.16
N PHE A 95 -13.90 -10.98 2.39
CA PHE A 95 -12.88 -11.57 1.52
C PHE A 95 -11.78 -12.34 2.28
N ASP A 96 -11.97 -12.63 3.56
CA ASP A 96 -10.95 -13.21 4.45
C ASP A 96 -10.60 -14.67 4.12
N GLU A 97 -11.48 -15.40 3.43
CA GLU A 97 -11.31 -16.84 3.13
C GLU A 97 -10.58 -17.10 1.78
N PHE A 98 -10.20 -16.05 1.04
CA PHE A 98 -9.62 -16.19 -0.28
C PHE A 98 -8.09 -16.11 -0.25
N GLY A 99 -7.44 -16.59 -1.30
CA GLY A 99 -6.00 -16.82 -1.36
C GLY A 99 -5.11 -15.57 -1.33
N THR A 100 -5.69 -14.38 -1.23
CA THR A 100 -4.97 -13.11 -1.11
C THR A 100 -5.74 -12.12 -0.24
N HIS A 101 -5.02 -11.25 0.45
CA HIS A 101 -5.57 -10.14 1.23
C HIS A 101 -5.40 -8.78 0.55
N SER A 102 -4.86 -8.77 -0.67
CA SER A 102 -4.59 -7.55 -1.42
C SER A 102 -5.67 -7.32 -2.48
N VAL A 103 -6.35 -6.18 -2.40
CA VAL A 103 -7.37 -5.75 -3.36
C VAL A 103 -6.87 -4.48 -4.05
N GLY A 104 -6.81 -4.50 -5.38
CA GLY A 104 -6.35 -3.36 -6.17
C GLY A 104 -7.48 -2.62 -6.89
N ALA A 105 -8.59 -3.31 -7.20
CA ALA A 105 -9.71 -2.68 -7.89
C ALA A 105 -11.03 -3.44 -7.67
N ILE A 106 -12.15 -2.70 -7.69
CA ILE A 106 -13.50 -3.25 -7.50
C ILE A 106 -14.41 -2.73 -8.61
N GLY A 107 -15.06 -3.63 -9.35
CA GLY A 107 -16.03 -3.30 -10.38
C GLY A 107 -17.43 -3.79 -10.04
N ILE A 108 -18.39 -2.88 -9.82
CA ILE A 108 -19.81 -3.22 -9.64
C ILE A 108 -20.51 -3.11 -10.99
N ALA A 109 -21.31 -4.11 -11.35
CA ALA A 109 -22.10 -4.05 -12.59
C ALA A 109 -23.27 -3.07 -12.42
N PRO A 110 -23.35 -1.98 -13.24
CA PRO A 110 -24.42 -0.99 -13.06
C PRO A 110 -25.82 -1.55 -13.32
N SER A 111 -25.95 -2.53 -14.20
CA SER A 111 -27.24 -3.17 -14.53
C SER A 111 -27.69 -4.23 -13.50
N ASN A 112 -26.77 -4.71 -12.64
CA ASN A 112 -27.06 -5.67 -11.59
C ASN A 112 -26.01 -5.58 -10.48
N THR A 113 -26.27 -4.79 -9.44
CA THR A 113 -25.32 -4.49 -8.35
C THR A 113 -24.98 -5.68 -7.44
N ASN A 114 -25.68 -6.82 -7.62
CA ASN A 114 -25.25 -8.08 -7.01
C ASN A 114 -24.01 -8.69 -7.69
N VAL A 115 -23.70 -8.26 -8.92
CA VAL A 115 -22.49 -8.70 -9.63
C VAL A 115 -21.34 -7.75 -9.31
N VAL A 116 -20.35 -8.27 -8.62
CA VAL A 116 -19.15 -7.53 -8.20
C VAL A 116 -17.92 -8.31 -8.64
N TYR A 117 -17.04 -7.65 -9.37
CA TYR A 117 -15.71 -8.18 -9.70
C TYR A 117 -14.65 -7.56 -8.79
N VAL A 118 -13.71 -8.35 -8.33
CA VAL A 118 -12.59 -7.95 -7.49
C VAL A 118 -11.29 -8.29 -8.20
N GLY A 119 -10.56 -7.27 -8.60
CA GLY A 119 -9.19 -7.38 -9.07
C GLY A 119 -8.23 -7.31 -7.89
N THR A 120 -7.39 -8.33 -7.75
CA THR A 120 -6.48 -8.45 -6.61
C THR A 120 -5.08 -7.93 -6.92
N GLY A 121 -4.34 -7.53 -5.87
CA GLY A 121 -2.97 -7.02 -5.94
C GLY A 121 -2.89 -5.50 -6.06
N GLU A 122 -2.17 -4.90 -5.13
CA GLU A 122 -1.93 -3.45 -5.08
C GLU A 122 -1.25 -2.94 -6.36
N SER A 123 -1.78 -1.88 -6.96
CA SER A 123 -1.26 -1.30 -8.19
C SER A 123 -0.18 -0.23 -7.97
N ASN A 124 0.02 0.21 -6.74
CA ASN A 124 0.98 1.24 -6.37
C ASN A 124 2.43 0.71 -6.34
N ASN A 125 3.40 1.60 -6.57
CA ASN A 125 4.80 1.20 -6.76
C ASN A 125 5.63 1.30 -5.47
N ARG A 126 5.31 0.49 -4.47
CA ARG A 126 6.07 0.43 -3.20
C ARG A 126 6.84 -0.87 -3.07
N GLN A 127 7.91 -0.88 -2.26
CA GLN A 127 8.62 -2.12 -1.89
C GLN A 127 7.77 -3.05 -1.02
N SER A 128 6.75 -2.52 -0.38
CA SER A 128 5.79 -3.24 0.44
C SER A 128 4.48 -3.55 -0.29
N ALA A 129 4.39 -3.28 -1.61
CA ALA A 129 3.21 -3.62 -2.40
C ALA A 129 2.94 -5.12 -2.36
N SER A 130 1.72 -5.48 -2.01
CA SER A 130 1.29 -6.86 -1.92
C SER A 130 0.74 -7.34 -3.26
N PHE A 131 1.19 -8.50 -3.70
CA PHE A 131 0.69 -9.12 -4.92
C PHE A 131 -0.64 -9.83 -4.70
N GLY A 132 -1.44 -9.87 -5.76
CA GLY A 132 -2.72 -10.55 -5.81
C GLY A 132 -2.64 -11.93 -6.45
N ALA A 133 -3.81 -12.51 -6.68
CA ALA A 133 -4.01 -13.82 -7.28
C ALA A 133 -5.14 -13.80 -8.34
N GLY A 134 -5.18 -12.74 -9.15
CA GLY A 134 -6.13 -12.61 -10.28
C GLY A 134 -7.46 -11.98 -9.92
N VAL A 135 -8.51 -12.40 -10.61
CA VAL A 135 -9.87 -11.85 -10.53
C VAL A 135 -10.81 -12.79 -9.80
N TYR A 136 -11.64 -12.23 -8.95
CA TYR A 136 -12.75 -12.92 -8.28
C TYR A 136 -14.08 -12.24 -8.65
N LYS A 137 -15.17 -13.01 -8.65
CA LYS A 137 -16.52 -12.51 -8.96
C LYS A 137 -17.52 -12.97 -7.91
N SER A 138 -18.35 -12.05 -7.47
CA SER A 138 -19.59 -12.34 -6.74
C SER A 138 -20.79 -12.14 -7.65
N THR A 139 -21.87 -12.91 -7.42
CA THR A 139 -23.20 -12.72 -8.04
C THR A 139 -24.30 -12.52 -7.00
N ASP A 140 -23.94 -12.38 -5.74
CA ASP A 140 -24.82 -12.25 -4.58
C ASP A 140 -24.48 -11.03 -3.70
N GLY A 141 -23.87 -10.00 -4.31
CA GLY A 141 -23.52 -8.78 -3.61
C GLY A 141 -22.40 -8.93 -2.60
N GLY A 142 -21.49 -9.86 -2.82
CA GLY A 142 -20.31 -10.08 -1.97
C GLY A 142 -20.54 -11.08 -0.83
N ALA A 143 -21.66 -11.83 -0.83
CA ALA A 143 -21.85 -12.91 0.15
C ALA A 143 -20.97 -14.13 -0.15
N SER A 144 -20.63 -14.35 -1.43
CA SER A 144 -19.65 -15.34 -1.88
C SER A 144 -18.87 -14.86 -3.09
N PHE A 145 -17.68 -15.43 -3.32
CA PHE A 145 -16.84 -15.13 -4.47
C PHE A 145 -16.36 -16.41 -5.14
N THR A 146 -16.21 -16.34 -6.46
CA THR A 146 -15.62 -17.41 -7.29
C THR A 146 -14.37 -16.85 -7.97
N PHE A 147 -13.29 -17.62 -7.96
CA PHE A 147 -12.08 -17.28 -8.72
C PHE A 147 -12.33 -17.39 -10.23
N MET A 148 -11.97 -16.34 -10.97
CA MET A 148 -12.26 -16.16 -12.39
C MET A 148 -10.99 -16.13 -13.27
N GLY A 149 -9.84 -16.55 -12.75
CA GLY A 149 -8.60 -16.60 -13.54
C GLY A 149 -7.71 -15.36 -13.40
N LEU A 150 -6.78 -15.20 -14.33
CA LEU A 150 -5.78 -14.15 -14.38
C LEU A 150 -4.81 -14.14 -13.16
N ALA A 151 -4.48 -15.31 -12.59
CA ALA A 151 -3.64 -15.41 -11.39
C ALA A 151 -2.28 -14.73 -11.56
N GLU A 152 -1.67 -14.84 -12.72
CA GLU A 152 -0.33 -14.32 -13.01
C GLU A 152 -0.30 -12.80 -13.30
N THR A 153 -1.42 -12.10 -13.21
CA THR A 153 -1.42 -10.64 -13.34
C THR A 153 -0.80 -9.96 -12.12
N GLN A 154 -0.86 -10.58 -10.96
CA GLN A 154 -0.35 -10.13 -9.64
C GLN A 154 -0.81 -8.73 -9.19
N SER A 155 -1.19 -7.84 -10.09
CA SER A 155 -1.58 -6.46 -9.76
C SER A 155 -2.61 -5.95 -10.77
N ILE A 156 -3.82 -5.71 -10.29
CA ILE A 156 -4.94 -5.23 -11.10
C ILE A 156 -5.30 -3.81 -10.65
N ALA A 157 -5.13 -2.85 -11.55
CA ALA A 157 -5.28 -1.44 -11.26
C ALA A 157 -6.70 -0.92 -11.48
N ARG A 158 -7.48 -1.57 -12.36
CA ARG A 158 -8.85 -1.17 -12.66
C ARG A 158 -9.68 -2.35 -13.14
N VAL A 159 -10.93 -2.39 -12.69
CA VAL A 159 -11.97 -3.27 -13.23
C VAL A 159 -13.15 -2.41 -13.68
N VAL A 160 -13.53 -2.53 -14.95
CA VAL A 160 -14.65 -1.79 -15.51
C VAL A 160 -15.67 -2.79 -16.04
N VAL A 161 -16.94 -2.66 -15.61
CA VAL A 161 -18.03 -3.52 -16.05
C VAL A 161 -18.92 -2.76 -17.02
N HIS A 162 -19.34 -3.43 -18.09
CA HIS A 162 -20.21 -2.85 -19.10
C HIS A 162 -21.54 -2.36 -18.48
N PRO A 163 -22.02 -1.15 -18.81
CA PRO A 163 -23.14 -0.54 -18.10
C PRO A 163 -24.45 -1.33 -18.17
N SER A 164 -24.71 -2.09 -19.25
CA SER A 164 -25.95 -2.85 -19.44
C SER A 164 -25.78 -4.38 -19.45
N ASP A 165 -24.54 -4.90 -19.45
CA ASP A 165 -24.26 -6.35 -19.45
C ASP A 165 -23.30 -6.72 -18.34
N PRO A 166 -23.77 -7.37 -17.26
CA PRO A 166 -22.91 -7.73 -16.13
C PRO A 166 -21.89 -8.84 -16.43
N ASN A 167 -21.96 -9.48 -17.60
CA ASN A 167 -21.01 -10.51 -18.04
C ASN A 167 -19.89 -9.96 -18.91
N THR A 168 -20.01 -8.72 -19.39
CA THR A 168 -18.94 -8.06 -20.14
C THR A 168 -18.17 -7.13 -19.20
N ALA A 169 -16.86 -7.36 -19.10
CA ALA A 169 -15.97 -6.58 -18.24
C ALA A 169 -14.55 -6.50 -18.83
N TRP A 170 -13.84 -5.44 -18.43
CA TRP A 170 -12.44 -5.23 -18.77
C TRP A 170 -11.61 -5.07 -17.49
N VAL A 171 -10.40 -5.60 -17.54
CA VAL A 171 -9.43 -5.56 -16.44
C VAL A 171 -8.14 -4.92 -16.94
N ALA A 172 -7.71 -3.85 -16.28
CA ALA A 172 -6.40 -3.24 -16.48
C ALA A 172 -5.39 -3.93 -15.54
N ALA A 173 -4.54 -4.79 -16.10
CA ALA A 173 -3.52 -5.54 -15.37
C ALA A 173 -2.17 -4.82 -15.47
N ASN A 174 -1.64 -4.41 -14.32
CA ASN A 174 -0.35 -3.74 -14.22
C ASN A 174 0.83 -4.75 -14.21
N GLY A 175 0.55 -6.00 -13.86
CA GLY A 175 1.52 -7.10 -13.88
C GLY A 175 2.47 -7.10 -12.69
N HIS A 176 3.48 -7.96 -12.73
CA HIS A 176 4.49 -8.09 -11.68
C HIS A 176 5.25 -6.78 -11.46
N LEU A 177 5.41 -6.39 -10.22
CA LEU A 177 6.20 -5.20 -9.90
C LEU A 177 7.71 -5.48 -10.03
N PHE A 178 8.14 -6.68 -9.65
CA PHE A 178 9.55 -7.03 -9.53
C PHE A 178 10.11 -7.85 -10.70
N GLY A 179 9.26 -8.26 -11.65
CA GLY A 179 9.64 -9.05 -12.81
C GLY A 179 8.95 -8.64 -14.10
N ALA A 180 9.45 -9.15 -15.21
CA ALA A 180 8.74 -9.14 -16.48
C ALA A 180 7.71 -10.25 -16.49
N ASN A 181 6.53 -10.00 -17.04
CA ASN A 181 5.55 -11.06 -17.28
C ASN A 181 4.65 -10.72 -18.48
N PRO A 182 4.15 -11.73 -19.19
CA PRO A 182 3.32 -11.53 -20.37
C PRO A 182 1.88 -11.09 -20.04
N GLU A 183 1.41 -11.31 -18.78
CA GLU A 183 0.03 -11.02 -18.35
C GLU A 183 -0.13 -9.57 -17.91
N ARG A 184 0.30 -8.63 -18.78
CA ARG A 184 0.20 -7.18 -18.60
C ARG A 184 -0.64 -6.56 -19.70
N GLY A 185 -1.44 -5.54 -19.37
CA GLY A 185 -2.26 -4.82 -20.33
C GLY A 185 -3.74 -4.92 -20.02
N VAL A 186 -4.60 -4.99 -21.04
CA VAL A 186 -6.06 -5.08 -20.85
C VAL A 186 -6.57 -6.44 -21.25
N PHE A 187 -7.35 -7.04 -20.35
CA PHE A 187 -8.10 -8.26 -20.59
C PHE A 187 -9.60 -7.98 -20.65
N LYS A 188 -10.32 -8.66 -21.56
CA LYS A 188 -11.76 -8.55 -21.76
C LYS A 188 -12.42 -9.92 -21.56
N THR A 189 -13.56 -9.92 -20.89
CA THR A 189 -14.49 -11.04 -20.85
C THR A 189 -15.85 -10.63 -21.40
N THR A 190 -16.59 -11.58 -22.00
CA THR A 190 -17.99 -11.42 -22.42
C THR A 190 -18.88 -12.56 -21.88
N ASP A 191 -18.31 -13.43 -21.06
CA ASP A 191 -18.99 -14.59 -20.46
C ASP A 191 -18.94 -14.59 -18.93
N GLY A 192 -18.74 -13.38 -18.36
CA GLY A 192 -18.73 -13.19 -16.91
C GLY A 192 -17.45 -13.60 -16.22
N GLY A 193 -16.34 -13.70 -16.95
CA GLY A 193 -15.02 -14.06 -16.43
C GLY A 193 -14.69 -15.54 -16.57
N ALA A 194 -15.55 -16.34 -17.20
CA ALA A 194 -15.23 -17.74 -17.48
C ALA A 194 -14.05 -17.88 -18.44
N THR A 195 -13.94 -16.96 -19.40
CA THR A 195 -12.78 -16.81 -20.30
C THR A 195 -12.36 -15.33 -20.40
N TRP A 196 -11.07 -15.11 -20.64
CA TRP A 196 -10.48 -13.80 -20.83
C TRP A 196 -9.69 -13.73 -22.12
N THR A 197 -9.91 -12.68 -22.89
CA THR A 197 -9.12 -12.36 -24.09
C THR A 197 -8.17 -11.22 -23.75
N HIS A 198 -6.89 -11.39 -24.06
CA HIS A 198 -5.86 -10.35 -23.91
C HIS A 198 -5.98 -9.38 -25.08
N VAL A 199 -6.70 -8.28 -24.93
CA VAL A 199 -7.10 -7.37 -26.03
C VAL A 199 -6.13 -6.20 -26.24
N LEU A 200 -5.36 -5.81 -25.22
CA LEU A 200 -4.28 -4.82 -25.34
C LEU A 200 -3.02 -5.33 -24.65
N ARG A 201 -1.98 -5.56 -25.45
CA ARG A 201 -0.64 -5.93 -24.97
C ARG A 201 0.41 -5.06 -25.66
N VAL A 202 1.32 -4.48 -24.90
CA VAL A 202 2.46 -3.71 -25.41
C VAL A 202 3.72 -4.57 -25.36
N ASP A 203 4.24 -4.82 -24.18
CA ASP A 203 5.40 -5.70 -23.95
C ASP A 203 5.34 -6.29 -22.52
N GLU A 204 6.36 -7.05 -22.13
CA GLU A 204 6.43 -7.74 -20.83
C GLU A 204 6.81 -6.82 -19.66
N ASN A 205 7.08 -5.53 -19.89
CA ASN A 205 7.35 -4.52 -18.86
C ASN A 205 6.22 -3.50 -18.74
N THR A 206 5.28 -3.50 -19.69
CA THR A 206 4.24 -2.49 -19.81
C THR A 206 2.87 -3.05 -19.47
N GLY A 207 2.30 -2.62 -18.35
CA GLY A 207 0.94 -2.97 -17.93
C GLY A 207 -0.06 -1.85 -18.22
N ALA A 208 -1.31 -2.04 -17.80
CA ALA A 208 -2.34 -1.02 -17.83
C ALA A 208 -2.64 -0.56 -16.39
N THR A 209 -2.73 0.77 -16.19
CA THR A 209 -2.96 1.39 -14.87
C THR A 209 -4.32 2.04 -14.74
N ASP A 210 -4.95 2.39 -15.85
CA ASP A 210 -6.30 2.95 -15.82
C ASP A 210 -7.08 2.58 -17.08
N LEU A 211 -8.41 2.61 -16.95
CA LEU A 211 -9.34 2.26 -18.02
C LEU A 211 -10.67 2.98 -17.79
N ILE A 212 -11.16 3.67 -18.81
CA ILE A 212 -12.47 4.34 -18.79
C ILE A 212 -13.33 3.92 -19.95
N ILE A 213 -14.65 3.94 -19.72
CA ILE A 213 -15.69 3.81 -20.76
C ILE A 213 -16.33 5.18 -20.96
N LYS A 214 -16.58 5.55 -22.20
CA LYS A 214 -17.32 6.77 -22.53
C LYS A 214 -18.77 6.62 -22.04
N PRO A 215 -19.31 7.58 -21.26
CA PRO A 215 -20.59 7.42 -20.58
C PRO A 215 -21.81 7.19 -21.49
N ASP A 216 -21.79 7.72 -22.70
CA ASP A 216 -22.90 7.63 -23.69
C ASP A 216 -22.63 6.59 -24.78
N ASP A 217 -21.42 5.99 -24.82
CA ASP A 217 -21.05 5.01 -25.85
C ASP A 217 -20.10 3.94 -25.25
N PRO A 218 -20.63 2.81 -24.79
CA PRO A 218 -19.81 1.75 -24.19
C PRO A 218 -18.90 1.01 -25.17
N THR A 219 -18.99 1.28 -26.47
CA THR A 219 -18.02 0.77 -27.45
C THR A 219 -16.75 1.59 -27.48
N HIS A 220 -16.79 2.80 -26.92
CA HIS A 220 -15.65 3.71 -26.85
C HIS A 220 -14.95 3.60 -25.48
N LEU A 221 -13.71 3.11 -25.50
CA LEU A 221 -12.91 2.96 -24.30
C LEU A 221 -11.55 3.66 -24.47
N MET A 222 -10.98 4.10 -23.35
CA MET A 222 -9.59 4.55 -23.30
C MET A 222 -8.86 3.79 -22.20
N ALA A 223 -7.61 3.40 -22.48
CA ALA A 223 -6.72 2.74 -21.53
C ALA A 223 -5.40 3.52 -21.40
N ALA A 224 -4.88 3.57 -20.18
CA ALA A 224 -3.55 4.07 -19.88
C ALA A 224 -2.59 2.92 -19.66
N THR A 225 -1.47 2.89 -20.40
CA THR A 225 -0.40 1.91 -20.18
C THR A 225 0.78 2.54 -19.45
N TYR A 226 1.49 1.70 -18.69
CA TYR A 226 2.61 2.12 -17.85
C TYR A 226 3.73 1.09 -17.87
N GLN A 227 4.89 1.49 -18.37
CA GLN A 227 6.11 0.70 -18.32
C GLN A 227 6.78 0.89 -16.96
N ARG A 228 6.90 -0.19 -16.17
CA ARG A 228 7.46 -0.10 -14.83
C ARG A 228 8.19 -1.36 -14.41
N ARG A 229 9.21 -1.19 -13.57
CA ARG A 229 9.83 -2.28 -12.81
C ARG A 229 10.53 -1.78 -11.57
N ARG A 230 10.48 -2.60 -10.52
CA ARG A 230 11.20 -2.41 -9.27
C ARG A 230 12.11 -3.60 -8.99
N SER A 231 13.15 -3.38 -8.20
CA SER A 231 14.02 -4.43 -7.65
C SER A 231 14.40 -4.07 -6.21
N ALA A 232 15.23 -4.88 -5.57
CA ALA A 232 15.73 -4.61 -4.23
C ALA A 232 16.44 -3.25 -4.11
N CYS A 233 17.19 -2.85 -5.16
CA CYS A 233 18.01 -1.62 -5.16
C CYS A 233 17.36 -0.43 -5.86
N CYS A 234 16.44 -0.67 -6.78
CA CYS A 234 16.20 0.28 -7.85
C CYS A 234 14.72 0.30 -8.29
N PHE A 235 14.29 1.43 -8.85
CA PHE A 235 12.98 1.57 -9.47
C PHE A 235 13.09 2.41 -10.75
N VAL A 236 12.46 1.95 -11.81
CA VAL A 236 12.25 2.70 -13.05
C VAL A 236 10.76 2.70 -13.38
N GLY A 237 10.18 3.89 -13.43
CA GLY A 237 8.81 4.13 -13.88
C GLY A 237 8.82 4.97 -15.15
N GLY A 238 8.06 4.55 -16.15
CA GLY A 238 7.97 5.19 -17.45
C GLY A 238 8.89 4.59 -18.51
N GLY A 239 8.56 4.86 -19.75
CA GLY A 239 9.26 4.37 -20.92
C GLY A 239 8.39 4.45 -22.18
N GLU A 240 8.92 3.95 -23.30
CA GLU A 240 8.25 3.96 -24.61
C GLU A 240 6.91 3.22 -24.63
N GLY A 241 6.74 2.23 -23.75
CA GLY A 241 5.50 1.47 -23.61
C GLY A 241 4.37 2.25 -22.93
N SER A 242 4.68 3.31 -22.16
CA SER A 242 3.66 4.14 -21.51
C SER A 242 2.92 5.01 -22.53
N GLY A 243 1.60 5.13 -22.42
CA GLY A 243 0.79 5.92 -23.34
C GLY A 243 -0.71 5.76 -23.15
N ILE A 244 -1.47 6.51 -23.93
CA ILE A 244 -2.93 6.44 -23.97
C ILE A 244 -3.34 5.67 -25.22
N TRP A 245 -4.29 4.78 -25.06
CA TRP A 245 -4.85 3.93 -26.12
C TRP A 245 -6.35 4.12 -26.20
N VAL A 246 -6.91 4.07 -27.40
CA VAL A 246 -8.35 4.21 -27.65
C VAL A 246 -8.87 2.99 -28.44
N SER A 247 -10.05 2.55 -28.06
CA SER A 247 -10.85 1.58 -28.81
C SER A 247 -12.21 2.20 -29.14
N SER A 248 -12.75 1.85 -30.31
CA SER A 248 -14.09 2.25 -30.77
C SER A 248 -14.99 1.04 -31.11
N ASP A 249 -14.57 -0.16 -30.70
CA ASP A 249 -15.26 -1.42 -30.99
C ASP A 249 -15.46 -2.28 -29.73
N GLY A 250 -15.58 -1.64 -28.58
CA GLY A 250 -15.80 -2.31 -27.31
C GLY A 250 -14.55 -2.97 -26.75
N GLY A 251 -13.38 -2.45 -27.11
CA GLY A 251 -12.09 -2.93 -26.59
C GLY A 251 -11.52 -4.15 -27.32
N ASP A 252 -12.03 -4.48 -28.51
CA ASP A 252 -11.49 -5.60 -29.30
C ASP A 252 -10.20 -5.19 -30.04
N ASN A 253 -10.13 -3.94 -30.53
CA ASN A 253 -8.93 -3.39 -31.14
C ASN A 253 -8.58 -2.04 -30.51
N TRP A 254 -7.26 -1.76 -30.42
CA TRP A 254 -6.75 -0.56 -29.75
C TRP A 254 -5.74 0.17 -30.64
N GLY A 255 -5.87 1.50 -30.69
CA GLY A 255 -4.94 2.41 -31.34
C GLY A 255 -4.23 3.29 -30.31
N ARG A 256 -2.91 3.43 -30.41
CA ARG A 256 -2.15 4.37 -29.59
C ARG A 256 -2.43 5.79 -30.03
N MET A 257 -2.64 6.67 -29.04
CA MET A 257 -2.80 8.10 -29.29
C MET A 257 -1.45 8.82 -29.27
N GLU A 258 -1.22 9.65 -30.28
CA GLU A 258 0.02 10.44 -30.39
C GLU A 258 -0.32 11.80 -31.03
N GLY A 259 0.44 12.84 -30.67
CA GLY A 259 0.23 14.20 -31.18
C GLY A 259 -1.03 14.86 -30.67
N ASN A 260 -1.60 15.76 -31.47
CA ASN A 260 -2.86 16.45 -31.19
C ASN A 260 -2.90 17.14 -29.80
N GLY A 261 -1.77 17.70 -29.34
CA GLY A 261 -1.63 18.37 -28.05
C GLY A 261 -1.27 17.48 -26.88
N LEU A 262 -1.14 16.15 -27.08
CA LEU A 262 -0.51 15.28 -26.08
C LEU A 262 0.99 15.58 -25.97
N PRO A 263 1.62 15.34 -24.79
CA PRO A 263 3.05 15.58 -24.61
C PRO A 263 3.87 14.67 -25.53
N THR A 264 4.99 15.20 -26.02
CA THR A 264 5.93 14.49 -26.90
C THR A 264 7.05 13.77 -26.15
N GLY A 265 7.25 14.08 -24.85
CA GLY A 265 8.24 13.44 -24.00
C GLY A 265 7.84 12.00 -23.64
N THR A 266 8.82 11.23 -23.14
CA THR A 266 8.55 9.88 -22.61
C THR A 266 7.58 9.95 -21.44
N MET A 267 6.52 9.15 -21.51
CA MET A 267 5.47 9.14 -20.48
C MET A 267 5.77 8.13 -19.38
N GLY A 268 5.31 8.45 -18.18
CA GLY A 268 5.26 7.57 -17.02
C GLY A 268 3.85 7.09 -16.73
N ARG A 269 3.43 7.21 -15.46
CA ARG A 269 2.08 6.82 -15.03
C ARG A 269 1.04 7.81 -15.54
N ILE A 270 -0.11 7.28 -15.93
CA ILE A 270 -1.23 8.05 -16.49
C ILE A 270 -2.51 7.63 -15.79
N ALA A 271 -3.32 8.61 -15.42
CA ALA A 271 -4.71 8.41 -14.98
C ALA A 271 -5.68 9.12 -15.93
N LEU A 272 -6.86 8.56 -16.06
CA LEU A 272 -7.91 9.03 -16.98
C LEU A 272 -9.21 9.29 -16.23
N ALA A 273 -9.97 10.32 -16.66
CA ALA A 273 -11.32 10.56 -16.16
C ALA A 273 -12.22 11.08 -17.27
N THR A 274 -13.50 10.71 -17.20
CA THR A 274 -14.59 11.19 -18.07
C THR A 274 -15.80 11.52 -17.22
N THR A 275 -16.76 12.24 -17.76
CA THR A 275 -17.97 12.68 -17.04
C THR A 275 -19.25 12.53 -17.84
N ALA A 276 -20.34 12.13 -17.17
CA ALA A 276 -21.66 12.06 -17.76
C ALA A 276 -22.23 13.45 -18.12
N ALA A 277 -21.79 14.52 -17.42
CA ALA A 277 -22.18 15.89 -17.72
C ALA A 277 -21.77 16.33 -19.13
N ASN A 278 -20.65 15.85 -19.62
CA ASN A 278 -20.19 16.04 -21.00
C ASN A 278 -19.36 14.83 -21.43
N PRO A 279 -19.92 13.83 -22.09
CA PRO A 279 -19.22 12.61 -22.49
C PRO A 279 -18.01 12.80 -23.42
N ASN A 280 -17.89 13.96 -24.06
CA ASN A 280 -16.73 14.33 -24.87
C ASN A 280 -15.61 14.99 -24.04
N MET A 281 -15.87 15.29 -22.75
CA MET A 281 -14.86 15.82 -21.85
C MET A 281 -14.05 14.68 -21.24
N ILE A 282 -12.75 14.69 -21.47
CA ILE A 282 -11.81 13.71 -20.95
C ILE A 282 -10.62 14.45 -20.32
N TYR A 283 -10.23 14.00 -19.15
CA TYR A 283 -9.04 14.46 -18.47
C TYR A 283 -8.01 13.33 -18.41
N ALA A 284 -6.76 13.71 -18.55
CA ALA A 284 -5.60 12.83 -18.36
C ALA A 284 -4.59 13.52 -17.43
N GLN A 285 -4.22 12.85 -16.34
CA GLN A 285 -3.09 13.24 -15.51
C GLN A 285 -1.90 12.40 -15.95
N ILE A 286 -0.86 13.02 -16.50
CA ILE A 286 0.23 12.34 -17.20
C ILE A 286 1.57 12.70 -16.56
N GLU A 287 2.32 11.68 -16.13
CA GLU A 287 3.74 11.83 -15.84
C GLU A 287 4.53 11.90 -17.15
N VAL A 288 5.33 12.94 -17.32
CA VAL A 288 6.13 13.17 -18.54
C VAL A 288 7.55 13.53 -18.19
N ALA A 289 8.53 12.92 -18.88
CA ALA A 289 9.92 13.32 -18.79
C ALA A 289 10.14 14.67 -19.49
N ALA A 290 10.83 15.57 -18.80
CA ALA A 290 11.31 16.80 -19.43
C ALA A 290 12.56 16.52 -20.26
N ASP A 291 12.61 17.10 -21.46
CA ASP A 291 13.78 16.97 -22.36
C ASP A 291 15.02 17.74 -21.88
N LYS A 292 14.88 18.61 -20.87
CA LYS A 292 15.98 19.42 -20.34
C LYS A 292 16.07 19.34 -18.82
N ALA A 293 17.16 18.80 -18.35
CA ALA A 293 17.54 18.69 -16.94
C ALA A 293 18.20 20.00 -16.45
N SER A 294 17.48 21.09 -16.35
CA SER A 294 18.05 22.33 -15.77
C SER A 294 17.17 22.76 -14.58
N PRO A 295 17.69 22.79 -13.35
CA PRO A 295 16.94 23.37 -12.25
C PRO A 295 16.67 24.85 -12.55
N LEU A 296 15.41 25.25 -12.55
CA LEU A 296 15.01 26.64 -12.67
C LEU A 296 15.57 27.44 -11.48
N THR A 297 16.10 28.62 -11.73
CA THR A 297 16.36 29.60 -10.67
C THR A 297 15.03 30.02 -10.01
N ASP A 298 15.09 30.66 -8.84
CA ASP A 298 13.88 31.15 -8.18
C ASP A 298 13.12 32.19 -9.02
N GLU A 299 13.83 32.96 -9.82
CA GLU A 299 13.25 33.95 -10.76
C GLU A 299 12.53 33.23 -11.91
N GLU A 300 13.19 32.26 -12.54
CA GLU A 300 12.60 31.44 -13.61
C GLU A 300 11.38 30.67 -13.11
N ARG A 301 11.41 30.12 -11.89
CA ARG A 301 10.30 29.46 -11.26
C ARG A 301 9.10 30.40 -11.05
N SER A 302 9.35 31.62 -10.55
CA SER A 302 8.31 32.62 -10.35
C SER A 302 7.65 33.04 -11.65
N ALA A 303 8.47 33.24 -12.70
CA ALA A 303 7.99 33.52 -14.06
C ALA A 303 7.18 32.33 -14.62
N TRP A 304 7.67 31.12 -14.42
CA TRP A 304 7.00 29.89 -14.86
C TRP A 304 5.61 29.73 -14.20
N VAL A 305 5.50 29.94 -12.88
CA VAL A 305 4.21 29.90 -12.15
C VAL A 305 3.24 30.95 -12.68
N ALA A 306 3.71 32.13 -13.04
CA ALA A 306 2.87 33.16 -13.63
C ALA A 306 2.36 32.74 -15.02
N LEU A 307 3.23 32.21 -15.89
CA LEU A 307 2.84 31.71 -17.21
C LEU A 307 1.85 30.52 -17.11
N GLN A 308 2.05 29.64 -16.14
CA GLN A 308 1.11 28.53 -15.87
C GLN A 308 -0.26 29.05 -15.49
N ARG A 309 -0.33 29.98 -14.53
CA ARG A 309 -1.60 30.59 -14.09
C ARG A 309 -2.33 31.27 -15.25
N ASP A 310 -1.61 31.91 -16.14
CA ASP A 310 -2.17 32.66 -17.26
C ASP A 310 -2.43 31.76 -18.51
N GLY A 311 -2.07 30.45 -18.44
CA GLY A 311 -2.25 29.49 -19.52
C GLY A 311 -1.29 29.68 -20.72
N GLU A 312 -0.20 30.40 -20.52
CA GLU A 312 0.77 30.79 -21.53
C GLU A 312 2.08 29.98 -21.51
N LEU A 313 2.10 28.81 -20.82
CA LEU A 313 3.32 28.00 -20.78
C LEU A 313 3.75 27.55 -22.19
N PRO A 314 5.04 27.75 -22.54
CA PRO A 314 5.58 27.18 -23.76
C PRO A 314 5.43 25.67 -23.84
N ALA A 315 5.29 25.12 -25.06
CA ALA A 315 5.07 23.69 -25.26
C ALA A 315 6.19 22.80 -24.69
N ASP A 316 7.40 23.30 -24.65
CA ASP A 316 8.59 22.65 -24.08
C ASP A 316 8.65 22.73 -22.53
N GLN A 317 7.67 23.36 -21.91
CA GLN A 317 7.51 23.47 -20.45
C GLN A 317 6.19 22.86 -19.95
N GLN A 318 5.44 22.21 -20.82
CA GLN A 318 4.21 21.49 -20.48
C GLN A 318 4.54 20.05 -20.07
N TRP A 319 5.12 19.89 -18.88
CA TRP A 319 5.56 18.61 -18.34
C TRP A 319 4.66 18.16 -17.20
N ASN A 320 4.59 16.87 -16.98
CA ASN A 320 4.06 16.27 -15.77
C ASN A 320 2.85 17.02 -15.17
N GLY A 321 1.66 16.68 -15.57
CA GLY A 321 0.49 17.43 -15.12
C GLY A 321 -0.84 16.93 -15.68
N VAL A 322 -1.75 17.86 -15.91
CA VAL A 322 -3.12 17.60 -16.36
C VAL A 322 -3.36 18.10 -17.77
N TRP A 323 -3.94 17.25 -18.60
CA TRP A 323 -4.45 17.54 -19.94
C TRP A 323 -5.96 17.37 -20.00
N ARG A 324 -6.61 18.14 -20.85
CA ARG A 324 -8.05 18.06 -21.10
C ARG A 324 -8.34 17.97 -22.60
N SER A 325 -9.25 17.07 -22.96
CA SER A 325 -9.91 17.05 -24.27
C SER A 325 -11.36 17.44 -24.11
N THR A 326 -11.93 18.15 -25.09
CA THR A 326 -13.34 18.53 -25.16
C THR A 326 -14.08 17.90 -26.35
N ASP A 327 -13.38 17.04 -27.10
CA ASP A 327 -13.85 16.45 -28.37
C ASP A 327 -13.71 14.90 -28.38
N GLY A 328 -13.78 14.26 -27.22
CA GLY A 328 -13.71 12.81 -27.11
C GLY A 328 -12.30 12.24 -27.25
N GLY A 329 -11.28 13.04 -26.94
CA GLY A 329 -9.88 12.62 -26.98
C GLY A 329 -9.19 12.90 -28.31
N GLN A 330 -9.84 13.57 -29.29
CA GLN A 330 -9.23 13.86 -30.58
C GLN A 330 -8.15 14.94 -30.49
N ASN A 331 -8.36 15.98 -29.66
CA ASN A 331 -7.39 17.02 -29.38
C ASN A 331 -7.26 17.26 -27.88
N TRP A 332 -6.04 17.57 -27.45
CA TRP A 332 -5.71 17.74 -26.04
C TRP A 332 -5.11 19.11 -25.77
N GLN A 333 -5.42 19.66 -24.62
CA GLN A 333 -4.90 20.92 -24.13
C GLN A 333 -4.28 20.70 -22.75
N PHE A 334 -3.03 21.11 -22.60
CA PHE A 334 -2.39 21.19 -21.29
C PHE A 334 -3.13 22.18 -20.38
N ARG A 335 -3.32 21.82 -19.11
CA ARG A 335 -4.02 22.65 -18.14
C ARG A 335 -3.08 23.16 -17.05
N SER A 336 -2.34 22.27 -16.42
CA SER A 336 -1.47 22.62 -15.29
C SER A 336 -0.49 21.50 -14.98
N ASN A 337 0.50 21.79 -14.13
CA ASN A 337 1.48 20.81 -13.66
C ASN A 337 1.04 20.09 -12.36
N GLU A 338 -0.26 19.93 -12.14
CA GLU A 338 -0.77 19.21 -10.97
C GLU A 338 -0.57 17.70 -11.13
N ASN A 339 0.48 17.16 -10.53
CA ASN A 339 0.83 15.73 -10.46
C ASN A 339 2.07 15.56 -9.56
N GLY A 340 1.92 15.60 -8.26
CA GLY A 340 3.02 15.74 -7.30
C GLY A 340 3.93 14.52 -7.18
N ARG A 341 3.37 13.29 -7.10
CA ARG A 341 4.13 12.05 -6.98
C ARG A 341 3.53 10.95 -7.87
N PRO A 342 3.71 11.08 -9.20
CA PRO A 342 2.94 10.32 -10.17
C PRO A 342 3.10 8.81 -10.07
N MET A 343 4.29 8.29 -9.79
CA MET A 343 4.52 6.85 -9.76
C MET A 343 3.66 6.12 -8.71
N TYR A 344 3.26 6.85 -7.66
CA TYR A 344 2.59 6.24 -6.51
C TYR A 344 1.09 6.54 -6.50
N PHE A 345 0.68 7.75 -6.81
CA PHE A 345 -0.71 8.20 -6.74
C PHE A 345 -1.37 8.25 -8.13
N SER A 346 -1.25 9.33 -8.88
CA SER A 346 -1.84 9.59 -10.21
C SER A 346 -3.28 9.10 -10.34
N GLN A 347 -4.20 9.79 -9.68
CA GLN A 347 -5.62 9.62 -9.90
C GLN A 347 -6.30 10.96 -10.11
N ILE A 348 -7.13 11.04 -11.13
CA ILE A 348 -7.97 12.19 -11.46
C ILE A 348 -9.42 11.76 -11.52
N ARG A 349 -10.32 12.58 -10.98
CA ARG A 349 -11.77 12.37 -11.06
C ARG A 349 -12.45 13.67 -11.43
N VAL A 350 -13.47 13.59 -12.25
CA VAL A 350 -14.27 14.74 -12.65
C VAL A 350 -15.70 14.56 -12.18
N SER A 351 -16.31 15.64 -11.74
CA SER A 351 -17.70 15.62 -11.27
C SER A 351 -18.66 15.09 -12.34
N PRO A 352 -19.56 14.19 -11.99
CA PRO A 352 -20.55 13.66 -12.93
C PRO A 352 -21.59 14.69 -13.39
N SER A 353 -21.70 15.83 -12.72
CA SER A 353 -22.68 16.92 -13.02
C SER A 353 -22.05 18.26 -13.40
N ASP A 354 -20.74 18.44 -13.17
CA ASP A 354 -19.99 19.64 -13.53
C ASP A 354 -18.65 19.25 -14.18
N PRO A 355 -18.49 19.42 -15.51
CA PRO A 355 -17.30 18.97 -16.21
C PRO A 355 -16.05 19.80 -15.91
N ASP A 356 -16.16 20.95 -15.28
CA ASP A 356 -15.03 21.80 -14.87
C ASP A 356 -14.64 21.59 -13.40
N LEU A 357 -15.42 20.87 -12.60
CA LEU A 357 -15.09 20.47 -11.23
C LEU A 357 -14.28 19.16 -11.24
N VAL A 358 -12.98 19.27 -10.97
CA VAL A 358 -12.02 18.18 -11.08
C VAL A 358 -11.25 18.02 -9.76
N TYR A 359 -10.96 16.78 -9.41
CA TYR A 359 -10.14 16.43 -8.25
C TYR A 359 -8.95 15.57 -8.67
N THR A 360 -7.81 15.81 -8.07
CA THR A 360 -6.65 14.90 -8.09
C THR A 360 -6.35 14.41 -6.68
N VAL A 361 -5.84 13.19 -6.59
CA VAL A 361 -5.37 12.62 -5.33
C VAL A 361 -3.89 12.29 -5.43
N ASP A 362 -3.18 12.70 -4.39
CA ASP A 362 -1.75 12.57 -4.17
C ASP A 362 -1.51 12.40 -2.65
N GLN A 363 -0.40 12.90 -2.11
CA GLN A 363 -0.26 13.04 -0.65
C GLN A 363 -1.43 13.87 -0.05
N GLN A 364 -1.96 14.77 -0.83
CA GLN A 364 -3.13 15.59 -0.51
C GLN A 364 -4.17 15.49 -1.62
N VAL A 365 -5.39 15.91 -1.33
CA VAL A 365 -6.43 16.09 -2.33
C VAL A 365 -6.34 17.51 -2.88
N ALA A 366 -6.37 17.65 -4.21
CA ALA A 366 -6.50 18.96 -4.85
C ALA A 366 -7.82 19.04 -5.64
N LYS A 367 -8.46 20.20 -5.59
CA LYS A 367 -9.74 20.51 -6.24
C LYS A 367 -9.56 21.67 -7.21
N SER A 368 -10.05 21.53 -8.43
CA SER A 368 -10.14 22.58 -9.45
C SER A 368 -11.59 22.84 -9.80
N ARG A 369 -11.94 24.11 -10.00
CA ARG A 369 -13.27 24.55 -10.46
C ARG A 369 -13.26 25.19 -11.87
N ASP A 370 -12.12 25.14 -12.53
CA ASP A 370 -11.88 25.75 -13.84
C ASP A 370 -11.32 24.77 -14.88
N GLY A 371 -11.61 23.49 -14.69
CA GLY A 371 -11.20 22.42 -15.59
C GLY A 371 -9.69 22.15 -15.54
N GLY A 372 -9.10 22.20 -14.36
CA GLY A 372 -7.71 21.81 -14.10
C GLY A 372 -6.67 22.91 -14.34
N GLN A 373 -7.07 24.19 -14.46
CA GLN A 373 -6.11 25.29 -14.60
C GLN A 373 -5.52 25.73 -13.26
N THR A 374 -6.39 25.94 -12.27
CA THR A 374 -5.98 26.31 -10.91
C THR A 374 -6.49 25.28 -9.91
N TRP A 375 -5.76 25.15 -8.80
CA TRP A 375 -6.02 24.11 -7.82
C TRP A 375 -5.99 24.66 -6.40
N GLU A 376 -6.94 24.18 -5.62
CA GLU A 376 -7.03 24.37 -4.18
C GLU A 376 -6.68 23.05 -3.49
N THR A 377 -5.73 23.07 -2.58
CA THR A 377 -5.43 21.91 -1.75
C THR A 377 -6.45 21.82 -0.63
N LEU A 378 -7.13 20.69 -0.50
CA LEU A 378 -8.05 20.40 0.58
C LEU A 378 -7.28 19.86 1.79
N ASP A 379 -7.83 20.08 2.98
CA ASP A 379 -7.32 19.57 4.24
C ASP A 379 -8.45 19.09 5.17
N GLY A 380 -8.12 18.72 6.42
CA GLY A 380 -9.11 18.31 7.43
C GLY A 380 -9.53 16.85 7.40
N TYR A 381 -9.09 16.04 6.43
CA TYR A 381 -9.31 14.59 6.40
C TYR A 381 -8.35 13.83 7.33
N GLY A 382 -8.65 12.55 7.58
CA GLY A 382 -8.03 11.80 8.65
C GLY A 382 -6.58 11.38 8.45
N HIS A 383 -6.11 11.23 7.21
CA HIS A 383 -4.75 10.79 6.88
C HIS A 383 -4.28 11.33 5.54
N VAL A 384 -2.98 11.47 5.37
CA VAL A 384 -2.33 11.79 4.09
C VAL A 384 -2.26 10.56 3.19
N ASP A 385 -1.71 10.73 1.98
CA ASP A 385 -1.49 9.66 0.99
C ASP A 385 -2.81 9.05 0.49
N GLN A 386 -3.42 9.75 -0.46
CA GLN A 386 -4.74 9.42 -1.02
C GLN A 386 -4.61 8.46 -2.19
N HIS A 387 -5.38 7.35 -2.20
CA HIS A 387 -5.32 6.32 -3.24
C HIS A 387 -6.64 6.09 -3.94
N ALA A 388 -7.75 6.49 -3.35
CA ALA A 388 -9.07 6.35 -3.94
C ALA A 388 -9.86 7.64 -3.81
N LEU A 389 -10.68 7.96 -4.83
CA LEU A 389 -11.66 9.03 -4.77
C LEU A 389 -12.91 8.64 -5.55
N TRP A 390 -14.06 8.80 -4.90
CA TRP A 390 -15.37 8.62 -5.50
C TRP A 390 -16.19 9.89 -5.32
N ILE A 391 -16.96 10.25 -6.36
CA ILE A 391 -17.90 11.37 -6.37
C ILE A 391 -19.29 10.81 -6.62
N ASN A 392 -20.26 11.19 -5.80
CA ASN A 392 -21.64 10.74 -5.93
C ASN A 392 -22.25 11.23 -7.27
N PRO A 393 -22.73 10.33 -8.15
CA PRO A 393 -23.23 10.70 -9.46
C PRO A 393 -24.52 11.53 -9.42
N THR A 394 -25.25 11.53 -8.31
CA THR A 394 -26.50 12.28 -8.13
C THR A 394 -26.37 13.49 -7.20
N ASN A 395 -25.25 13.62 -6.49
CA ASN A 395 -24.98 14.75 -5.59
C ASN A 395 -23.46 14.96 -5.48
N HIS A 396 -22.87 15.84 -6.28
CA HIS A 396 -21.44 16.07 -6.34
C HIS A 396 -20.84 16.72 -5.06
N ASP A 397 -21.68 17.16 -4.11
CA ASP A 397 -21.22 17.60 -2.81
C ASP A 397 -20.76 16.42 -1.93
N HIS A 398 -21.30 15.22 -2.20
CA HIS A 398 -20.96 14.00 -1.51
C HIS A 398 -19.80 13.30 -2.22
N ILE A 399 -18.64 13.31 -1.58
CA ILE A 399 -17.41 12.65 -2.05
C ILE A 399 -16.83 11.75 -0.97
N MET A 400 -16.12 10.72 -1.37
CA MET A 400 -15.34 9.85 -0.49
C MET A 400 -13.91 9.74 -0.99
N ILE A 401 -12.96 9.75 -0.06
CA ILE A 401 -11.55 9.49 -0.32
C ILE A 401 -11.09 8.29 0.51
N GLY A 402 -10.15 7.53 -0.04
CA GLY A 402 -9.47 6.44 0.64
C GLY A 402 -7.98 6.73 0.72
N ASN A 403 -7.40 6.58 1.91
CA ASN A 403 -6.01 6.91 2.20
C ASN A 403 -5.30 5.81 3.00
N ASP A 404 -4.07 6.09 3.44
CA ASP A 404 -3.26 5.11 4.18
C ASP A 404 -3.74 4.89 5.63
N GLY A 405 -4.82 5.53 6.06
CA GLY A 405 -5.33 5.41 7.43
C GLY A 405 -6.85 5.37 7.59
N SER A 406 -7.63 5.65 6.54
CA SER A 406 -9.09 5.71 6.65
C SER A 406 -9.80 5.77 5.30
N VAL A 407 -11.13 5.71 5.36
CA VAL A 407 -12.03 6.34 4.38
C VAL A 407 -12.53 7.63 5.02
N ASP A 408 -12.45 8.73 4.29
CA ASP A 408 -13.02 10.00 4.72
C ASP A 408 -14.16 10.40 3.79
N VAL A 409 -15.23 10.92 4.37
CA VAL A 409 -16.47 11.29 3.67
C VAL A 409 -16.71 12.78 3.85
N SER A 410 -17.05 13.46 2.77
CA SER A 410 -17.49 14.86 2.76
C SER A 410 -18.86 14.98 2.10
N TYR A 411 -19.66 15.92 2.58
CA TYR A 411 -20.97 16.28 2.01
C TYR A 411 -21.03 17.72 1.52
N ASP A 412 -19.87 18.37 1.39
CA ASP A 412 -19.70 19.77 0.99
C ASP A 412 -18.49 19.96 0.05
N GLN A 413 -18.23 18.99 -0.84
CA GLN A 413 -17.12 19.01 -1.81
C GLN A 413 -15.73 19.08 -1.17
N GLY A 414 -15.56 18.55 0.05
CA GLY A 414 -14.29 18.48 0.73
C GLY A 414 -13.96 19.66 1.63
N GLU A 415 -14.93 20.56 1.93
CA GLU A 415 -14.73 21.63 2.90
C GLU A 415 -14.67 21.09 4.33
N THR A 416 -15.47 20.04 4.63
CA THR A 416 -15.42 19.31 5.91
C THR A 416 -15.43 17.80 5.68
N TRP A 417 -14.85 17.05 6.64
CA TRP A 417 -14.67 15.61 6.51
C TRP A 417 -15.07 14.86 7.77
N GLU A 418 -15.63 13.66 7.57
CA GLU A 418 -15.84 12.65 8.59
C GLU A 418 -14.97 11.44 8.30
N SER A 419 -14.08 11.07 9.24
CA SER A 419 -13.18 9.91 9.09
C SER A 419 -13.83 8.64 9.62
N LEU A 420 -14.01 7.65 8.75
CA LEU A 420 -14.54 6.33 9.09
C LEU A 420 -13.40 5.39 9.50
N ARG A 421 -13.13 5.29 10.81
CA ARG A 421 -12.05 4.46 11.39
C ARG A 421 -12.63 3.40 12.31
N THR A 422 -13.52 2.55 11.79
CA THR A 422 -14.26 1.58 12.60
C THR A 422 -13.78 0.13 12.44
N TRP A 423 -12.76 -0.09 11.62
CA TRP A 423 -12.18 -1.41 11.38
C TRP A 423 -10.80 -1.56 12.00
N ALA A 424 -10.40 -2.81 12.29
CA ALA A 424 -9.07 -3.18 12.70
C ALA A 424 -8.31 -3.73 11.48
N VAL A 425 -7.83 -2.84 10.63
CA VAL A 425 -7.00 -3.13 9.46
C VAL A 425 -5.70 -2.38 9.59
N GLY A 426 -4.59 -3.01 9.28
CA GLY A 426 -3.28 -2.39 9.30
C GLY A 426 -2.28 -3.24 8.53
N GLN A 427 -1.11 -2.67 8.26
CA GLN A 427 0.02 -3.36 7.65
C GLN A 427 1.15 -3.48 8.68
N PRO A 428 1.09 -4.49 9.59
CA PRO A 428 2.12 -4.66 10.61
C PRO A 428 3.41 -5.23 10.00
N TYR A 429 4.55 -4.65 10.38
CA TYR A 429 5.86 -5.14 9.97
C TYR A 429 6.42 -6.20 10.92
N HIS A 430 6.34 -5.94 12.21
CA HIS A 430 6.85 -6.83 13.26
C HIS A 430 5.92 -6.86 14.45
N ALA A 431 5.93 -7.98 15.18
CA ALA A 431 5.24 -8.11 16.43
C ALA A 431 6.21 -8.56 17.52
N SER A 432 6.06 -8.02 18.72
CA SER A 432 6.81 -8.42 19.91
C SER A 432 5.87 -8.55 21.10
N VAL A 433 6.31 -9.23 22.13
CA VAL A 433 5.55 -9.43 23.37
C VAL A 433 6.44 -9.13 24.58
N ASP A 434 5.80 -8.69 25.67
CA ASP A 434 6.47 -8.58 26.97
C ASP A 434 6.21 -9.83 27.86
N MET A 435 6.68 -9.80 29.10
CA MET A 435 6.56 -10.87 30.09
C MET A 435 5.43 -10.61 31.11
N ALA A 436 4.58 -9.62 30.88
CA ALA A 436 3.43 -9.30 31.74
C ALA A 436 2.35 -10.40 31.71
N ARG A 437 1.37 -10.34 32.63
CA ARG A 437 0.23 -11.28 32.68
C ARG A 437 -1.08 -10.52 32.92
N PRO A 438 -1.93 -10.38 31.91
CA PRO A 438 -1.75 -10.80 30.51
C PRO A 438 -0.56 -10.06 29.87
N TYR A 439 0.10 -10.70 28.90
CA TYR A 439 1.19 -10.06 28.16
C TYR A 439 0.67 -8.98 27.23
N ASN A 440 1.49 -7.97 26.97
CA ASN A 440 1.22 -6.98 25.93
C ASN A 440 1.82 -7.43 24.60
N VAL A 441 1.21 -6.98 23.52
CA VAL A 441 1.68 -7.13 22.14
C VAL A 441 2.00 -5.74 21.61
N CYS A 442 3.19 -5.58 21.05
CA CYS A 442 3.59 -4.37 20.32
C CYS A 442 3.75 -4.68 18.84
N THR A 443 3.36 -3.73 18.00
CA THR A 443 3.54 -3.82 16.55
C THR A 443 3.81 -2.43 15.98
N GLY A 444 4.60 -2.36 14.92
CA GLY A 444 4.74 -1.18 14.09
C GLY A 444 3.92 -1.35 12.81
N LEU A 445 3.18 -0.31 12.46
CA LEU A 445 2.30 -0.27 11.29
C LEU A 445 2.87 0.66 10.23
N GLN A 446 2.85 0.23 8.96
CA GLN A 446 3.15 1.16 7.88
C GLN A 446 2.16 2.33 7.94
N ASP A 447 2.68 3.55 7.80
CA ASP A 447 1.98 4.83 7.78
C ASP A 447 1.23 5.21 9.08
N ASN A 448 1.05 4.27 10.03
CA ASN A 448 0.17 4.44 11.20
C ASN A 448 0.90 4.33 12.56
N GLY A 449 2.22 4.44 12.58
CA GLY A 449 3.02 4.45 13.82
C GLY A 449 3.16 3.10 14.50
N SER A 450 3.68 3.10 15.72
CA SER A 450 3.85 1.89 16.54
C SER A 450 2.88 1.89 17.72
N TRP A 451 2.32 0.73 18.02
CA TRP A 451 1.26 0.54 19.01
C TRP A 451 1.54 -0.65 19.91
N CYS A 452 1.15 -0.53 21.18
CA CYS A 452 1.19 -1.62 22.15
C CYS A 452 -0.17 -1.76 22.82
N GLY A 453 -0.59 -2.98 23.11
CA GLY A 453 -1.85 -3.25 23.80
C GLY A 453 -1.88 -4.65 24.41
N PRO A 454 -2.88 -4.94 25.28
CA PRO A 454 -2.94 -6.19 26.00
C PRO A 454 -3.38 -7.35 25.09
N SER A 455 -2.85 -8.55 25.32
CA SER A 455 -3.32 -9.76 24.64
C SER A 455 -4.70 -10.22 25.10
N SER A 456 -5.14 -9.81 26.28
CA SER A 456 -6.48 -10.07 26.82
C SER A 456 -6.84 -9.09 27.94
N MET A 457 -8.15 -8.87 28.14
CA MET A 457 -8.69 -8.02 29.19
C MET A 457 -9.68 -8.80 30.07
N ARG A 458 -9.77 -8.45 31.35
CA ARG A 458 -10.74 -9.09 32.29
C ARG A 458 -12.20 -8.84 31.91
N THR A 459 -12.47 -7.76 31.17
CA THR A 459 -13.79 -7.44 30.62
C THR A 459 -14.24 -8.39 29.51
N GLY A 460 -13.33 -9.22 28.98
CA GLY A 460 -13.56 -10.12 27.86
C GLY A 460 -13.29 -9.50 26.49
N ASN A 461 -13.38 -8.18 26.36
CA ASN A 461 -13.13 -7.46 25.12
C ASN A 461 -11.91 -6.54 25.26
N ILE A 462 -11.12 -6.45 24.20
CA ILE A 462 -10.05 -5.46 24.05
C ILE A 462 -10.64 -4.31 23.23
N LEU A 463 -10.57 -3.09 23.76
CA LEU A 463 -11.09 -1.90 23.13
C LEU A 463 -9.95 -1.07 22.52
N ALA A 464 -10.27 -0.14 21.63
CA ALA A 464 -9.29 0.77 21.04
C ALA A 464 -8.52 1.58 22.10
N GLN A 465 -9.18 1.96 23.18
CA GLN A 465 -8.58 2.67 24.32
C GLN A 465 -7.59 1.86 25.15
N ASP A 466 -7.59 0.54 25.00
CA ASP A 466 -6.64 -0.34 25.69
C ASP A 466 -5.28 -0.40 24.95
N TRP A 467 -5.24 0.14 23.75
CA TRP A 467 -4.04 0.31 22.96
C TRP A 467 -3.46 1.72 23.13
N PHE A 468 -2.15 1.82 23.21
CA PHE A 468 -1.46 3.10 23.27
C PHE A 468 -0.37 3.18 22.20
N ARG A 469 -0.10 4.39 21.75
CA ARG A 469 0.92 4.67 20.72
C ARG A 469 2.30 4.70 21.35
N SER A 470 3.22 3.87 20.87
CA SER A 470 4.61 3.80 21.33
C SER A 470 5.60 4.51 20.40
N GLY A 471 5.21 4.81 19.16
CA GLY A 471 6.03 5.50 18.17
C GLY A 471 5.23 6.15 17.06
N GLY A 472 5.88 7.00 16.25
CA GLY A 472 5.29 7.72 15.11
C GLY A 472 5.90 7.29 13.77
N GLY A 473 5.48 7.94 12.68
CA GLY A 473 5.92 7.64 11.32
C GLY A 473 5.40 6.28 10.85
N ASP A 474 6.09 5.64 9.91
CA ASP A 474 5.95 4.21 9.71
C ASP A 474 6.57 3.51 10.93
N GLY A 475 5.78 2.71 11.62
CA GLY A 475 6.28 1.93 12.73
C GLY A 475 6.82 0.60 12.25
N PHE A 476 7.92 0.14 12.86
CA PHE A 476 8.53 -1.15 12.53
C PHE A 476 8.76 -1.99 13.78
N TYR A 477 9.99 -2.06 14.25
CA TYR A 477 10.27 -2.75 15.51
C TYR A 477 9.76 -1.94 16.69
N SER A 478 9.09 -2.61 17.61
CA SER A 478 8.72 -2.06 18.90
C SER A 478 8.92 -3.13 19.96
N GLN A 479 9.77 -2.86 20.97
CA GLN A 479 10.13 -3.84 22.00
C GLN A 479 10.00 -3.22 23.38
N ILE A 480 9.43 -3.99 24.31
CA ILE A 480 9.31 -3.61 25.72
C ILE A 480 10.49 -4.16 26.49
N ASP A 481 11.09 -3.37 27.38
CA ASP A 481 12.13 -3.81 28.29
C ASP A 481 11.57 -4.96 29.16
N PRO A 482 12.22 -6.15 29.16
CA PRO A 482 11.68 -7.33 29.86
C PRO A 482 11.67 -7.19 31.38
N THR A 483 12.35 -6.17 31.93
CA THR A 483 12.46 -5.90 33.37
C THR A 483 11.65 -4.68 33.83
N ASP A 484 11.26 -3.81 32.90
CA ASP A 484 10.44 -2.63 33.18
C ASP A 484 9.49 -2.35 31.99
N SER A 485 8.23 -2.73 32.13
CA SER A 485 7.22 -2.56 31.10
C SER A 485 6.89 -1.09 30.76
N ASN A 486 7.39 -0.13 31.51
CA ASN A 486 7.26 1.28 31.15
C ASN A 486 8.27 1.72 30.08
N ILE A 487 9.38 1.00 29.92
CA ILE A 487 10.41 1.34 28.94
C ILE A 487 10.16 0.60 27.62
N ILE A 488 9.93 1.39 26.57
CA ILE A 488 9.67 0.87 25.22
C ILE A 488 10.68 1.44 24.24
N TYR A 489 11.21 0.57 23.40
CA TYR A 489 12.07 0.91 22.27
C TYR A 489 11.25 0.76 20.99
N SER A 490 11.13 1.82 20.20
CA SER A 490 10.44 1.79 18.92
C SER A 490 11.27 2.41 17.81
N GLU A 491 11.15 1.88 16.62
CA GLU A 491 11.83 2.37 15.43
C GLU A 491 10.82 2.90 14.43
N SER A 492 11.14 4.01 13.79
CA SER A 492 10.52 4.49 12.59
C SER A 492 11.57 4.65 11.48
N GLN A 493 11.13 4.96 10.27
CA GLN A 493 11.91 4.95 9.03
C GLN A 493 13.39 5.34 9.21
N ASN A 494 14.26 4.55 8.57
CA ASN A 494 15.69 4.85 8.43
C ASN A 494 16.45 4.91 9.77
N GLY A 495 16.13 4.00 10.68
CA GLY A 495 16.86 3.86 11.95
C GLY A 495 16.56 4.95 12.96
N ASN A 496 15.40 5.61 12.88
CA ASN A 496 14.97 6.55 13.89
C ASN A 496 14.47 5.79 15.13
N VAL A 497 15.42 5.31 15.93
CA VAL A 497 15.15 4.58 17.16
C VAL A 497 14.97 5.54 18.32
N ARG A 498 13.93 5.31 19.12
CA ARG A 498 13.63 6.06 20.34
C ARG A 498 13.40 5.13 21.52
N ARG A 499 13.70 5.62 22.70
CA ARG A 499 13.31 5.04 23.99
C ARG A 499 12.23 5.93 24.59
N THR A 500 11.11 5.32 24.98
CA THR A 500 9.98 6.00 25.63
C THR A 500 9.79 5.44 27.02
N ASP A 501 9.68 6.29 28.02
CA ASP A 501 9.26 5.96 29.39
C ASP A 501 7.79 6.33 29.56
N LEU A 502 6.94 5.31 29.67
CA LEU A 502 5.49 5.50 29.82
C LEU A 502 5.11 6.13 31.19
N ALA A 503 5.92 5.94 32.23
CA ALA A 503 5.63 6.48 33.56
C ALA A 503 5.81 8.00 33.61
N THR A 504 6.77 8.51 32.86
CA THR A 504 7.08 9.95 32.80
C THR A 504 6.52 10.64 31.53
N GLY A 505 6.24 9.85 30.47
CA GLY A 505 5.93 10.34 29.14
C GLY A 505 7.14 10.87 28.36
N GLU A 506 8.35 10.70 28.90
CA GLU A 506 9.58 11.12 28.24
C GLU A 506 9.92 10.21 27.06
N ALA A 507 10.30 10.80 25.93
CA ALA A 507 10.71 10.06 24.74
C ALA A 507 12.01 10.65 24.17
N VAL A 508 13.07 9.86 24.16
CA VAL A 508 14.42 10.27 23.77
C VAL A 508 14.83 9.54 22.49
N SER A 509 15.39 10.29 21.52
CA SER A 509 16.04 9.66 20.37
C SER A 509 17.35 9.03 20.80
N ILE A 510 17.45 7.71 20.60
CA ILE A 510 18.67 6.93 20.90
C ILE A 510 19.38 6.46 19.63
N ARG A 511 19.01 6.96 18.47
CA ARG A 511 19.63 6.59 17.19
C ARG A 511 21.15 6.77 17.26
N PRO A 512 21.97 5.78 16.87
CA PRO A 512 23.42 5.96 16.73
C PRO A 512 23.74 7.05 15.72
N ARG A 513 24.48 8.08 16.13
CA ARG A 513 24.84 9.23 15.28
C ARG A 513 26.27 9.70 15.53
N PRO A 514 27.01 10.05 14.46
CA PRO A 514 28.28 10.74 14.58
C PRO A 514 28.08 12.19 15.06
N ALA A 515 29.12 12.82 15.56
CA ALA A 515 29.10 14.24 15.88
C ALA A 515 28.81 15.09 14.62
N GLY A 516 27.97 16.12 14.75
CA GLY A 516 27.53 16.94 13.63
C GLY A 516 26.46 16.29 12.74
N GLY A 517 26.01 15.06 13.03
CA GLY A 517 24.86 14.44 12.34
C GLY A 517 23.55 15.13 12.71
N GLY A 518 22.64 15.30 11.72
CA GLY A 518 21.37 15.96 11.91
C GLY A 518 20.49 15.24 12.95
N GLY A 519 19.79 16.03 13.79
CA GLY A 519 18.86 15.57 14.82
C GLY A 519 19.44 15.63 16.23
N GLY A 520 19.15 16.69 16.99
CA GLY A 520 19.55 16.91 18.36
C GLY A 520 20.55 18.06 18.54
N ASP A 521 21.31 18.00 19.62
CA ASP A 521 22.28 19.02 20.07
C ASP A 521 23.61 19.06 19.28
N GLY A 522 23.71 18.29 18.19
CA GLY A 522 24.95 18.16 17.40
C GLY A 522 26.02 17.29 18.05
N VAL A 523 25.76 16.73 19.24
CA VAL A 523 26.68 15.82 19.94
C VAL A 523 26.47 14.39 19.44
N GLY A 524 27.55 13.73 18.98
CA GLY A 524 27.52 12.32 18.62
C GLY A 524 27.41 11.43 19.86
N ASN A 525 26.80 10.27 19.70
CA ASN A 525 26.68 9.26 20.75
C ASN A 525 27.41 7.95 20.42
N ILE A 526 28.18 7.90 19.33
CA ILE A 526 29.02 6.74 18.97
C ILE A 526 30.41 6.94 19.59
N VAL A 527 30.88 5.95 20.37
CA VAL A 527 32.15 5.98 21.09
C VAL A 527 32.94 4.70 20.82
N PRO A 528 34.18 4.76 20.29
CA PRO A 528 34.88 5.97 19.85
C PRO A 528 34.11 6.64 18.65
N ALA A 529 34.36 7.94 18.47
CA ALA A 529 33.79 8.63 17.34
C ALA A 529 34.20 7.99 16.00
N PRO A 530 33.30 7.81 15.04
CA PRO A 530 33.65 7.23 13.75
C PRO A 530 34.54 8.17 12.94
N ASP A 531 35.32 7.60 12.03
CA ASP A 531 36.08 8.39 11.05
C ASP A 531 35.12 9.16 10.11
N ALA A 532 35.56 10.33 9.61
CA ALA A 532 34.76 11.13 8.69
C ALA A 532 34.41 10.41 7.39
N SER A 533 35.16 9.40 6.99
CA SER A 533 34.90 8.53 5.83
C SER A 533 33.91 7.40 6.12
N ASP A 534 33.56 7.16 7.39
CA ASP A 534 32.63 6.10 7.78
C ASP A 534 31.22 6.48 7.40
N GLN A 535 30.71 5.86 6.34
CA GLN A 535 29.31 6.00 5.97
C GLN A 535 28.44 5.11 6.86
N ILE A 536 27.36 5.67 7.40
CA ILE A 536 26.33 4.95 8.12
C ILE A 536 25.07 4.95 7.27
N ARG A 537 24.62 3.77 6.87
CA ARG A 537 23.41 3.56 6.09
C ARG A 537 22.38 2.82 6.93
N TRP A 538 21.14 3.23 6.85
CA TRP A 538 20.01 2.65 7.56
C TRP A 538 18.99 2.09 6.59
N ASN A 539 18.42 0.94 6.91
CA ASN A 539 17.26 0.43 6.20
C ASN A 539 16.01 1.24 6.57
N TRP A 540 15.01 1.18 5.72
CA TRP A 540 13.66 1.65 6.06
C TRP A 540 13.16 0.97 7.33
N ASN A 541 13.33 -0.32 7.42
CA ASN A 541 12.99 -1.19 8.53
C ASN A 541 14.27 -1.64 9.23
N THR A 542 14.72 -0.86 10.22
CA THR A 542 15.95 -1.11 10.98
C THR A 542 15.68 -2.01 12.18
N PRO A 543 16.40 -3.14 12.35
CA PRO A 543 16.16 -4.05 13.45
C PRO A 543 16.64 -3.50 14.79
N ILE A 544 15.80 -3.68 15.82
CA ILE A 544 16.14 -3.47 17.23
C ILE A 544 16.10 -4.82 17.94
N LEU A 545 17.09 -5.09 18.79
CA LEU A 545 17.12 -6.26 19.65
C LEU A 545 17.54 -5.86 21.07
N LEU A 546 16.79 -6.31 22.06
CA LEU A 546 17.21 -6.26 23.46
C LEU A 546 17.96 -7.54 23.81
N SER A 547 19.08 -7.43 24.50
CA SER A 547 19.85 -8.61 24.90
C SER A 547 19.07 -9.52 25.85
N PRO A 548 18.96 -10.81 25.57
CA PRO A 548 18.36 -11.76 26.51
C PRO A 548 19.19 -11.97 27.80
N HIS A 549 20.42 -11.48 27.83
CA HIS A 549 21.33 -11.64 28.96
C HIS A 549 21.45 -10.40 29.85
N ASN A 550 21.22 -9.19 29.27
CA ASN A 550 21.27 -7.94 30.00
C ASN A 550 20.30 -6.93 29.43
N PRO A 551 19.21 -6.59 30.14
CA PRO A 551 18.15 -5.73 29.64
C PRO A 551 18.61 -4.28 29.38
N SER A 552 19.73 -3.83 29.93
CA SER A 552 20.32 -2.52 29.61
C SER A 552 21.06 -2.50 28.27
N THR A 553 21.24 -3.65 27.64
CA THR A 553 21.96 -3.77 26.38
C THR A 553 20.99 -3.81 25.21
N VAL A 554 21.18 -2.86 24.30
CA VAL A 554 20.36 -2.70 23.09
C VAL A 554 21.26 -2.82 21.86
N TYR A 555 20.78 -3.51 20.84
CA TYR A 555 21.43 -3.65 19.55
C TYR A 555 20.56 -3.05 18.45
N VAL A 556 21.21 -2.41 17.48
CA VAL A 556 20.58 -1.99 16.22
C VAL A 556 21.54 -2.25 15.06
N ALA A 557 21.03 -2.45 13.84
CA ALA A 557 21.88 -2.67 12.69
C ALA A 557 21.48 -1.78 11.50
N GLY A 558 22.47 -0.99 11.07
CA GLY A 558 22.51 -0.38 9.75
C GLY A 558 23.44 -1.21 8.84
N ASN A 559 24.26 -0.56 8.00
CA ASN A 559 25.37 -1.29 7.37
C ASN A 559 26.42 -1.79 8.38
N ARG A 560 26.34 -1.33 9.62
CA ARG A 560 27.19 -1.70 10.76
C ARG A 560 26.31 -2.21 11.90
N PHE A 561 26.88 -3.03 12.76
CA PHE A 561 26.24 -3.50 13.99
C PHE A 561 26.60 -2.56 15.14
N PHE A 562 25.58 -2.05 15.83
CA PHE A 562 25.73 -1.12 16.94
C PHE A 562 25.34 -1.79 18.27
N THR A 563 26.11 -1.57 19.29
CA THR A 563 25.89 -2.06 20.67
C THR A 563 25.85 -0.90 21.65
N SER A 564 24.79 -0.79 22.40
CA SER A 564 24.67 0.07 23.57
C SER A 564 24.58 -0.79 24.84
N ARG A 565 25.22 -0.37 25.93
CA ARG A 565 25.15 -1.04 27.23
C ARG A 565 24.45 -0.18 28.30
N ASP A 566 23.94 0.97 27.90
CA ASP A 566 23.32 2.01 28.71
C ASP A 566 21.98 2.44 28.15
N ARG A 567 21.20 1.47 27.61
CA ARG A 567 19.86 1.69 27.07
C ARG A 567 19.79 2.69 25.90
N GLY A 568 20.87 2.81 25.13
CA GLY A 568 20.94 3.62 23.92
C GLY A 568 21.55 5.00 24.10
N ASP A 569 22.06 5.34 25.28
CA ASP A 569 22.69 6.65 25.53
C ASP A 569 24.01 6.76 24.77
N THR A 570 24.83 5.70 24.78
CA THR A 570 26.06 5.62 23.98
C THR A 570 26.15 4.30 23.19
N TRP A 571 26.89 4.34 22.08
CA TRP A 571 26.99 3.23 21.14
C TRP A 571 28.45 2.93 20.77
N THR A 572 28.79 1.64 20.64
CA THR A 572 29.95 1.17 19.89
C THR A 572 29.49 0.63 18.53
N MET A 573 30.35 0.63 17.52
CA MET A 573 29.99 0.11 16.19
C MET A 573 31.04 -0.85 15.63
N SER A 574 30.60 -1.79 14.79
CA SER A 574 31.47 -2.70 14.02
C SER A 574 32.02 -2.03 12.75
N ALA A 575 32.85 -2.76 11.99
CA ALA A 575 33.06 -2.47 10.56
C ALA A 575 31.77 -2.62 9.76
N ASP A 576 31.79 -2.22 8.46
CA ASP A 576 30.69 -2.49 7.53
C ASP A 576 30.53 -4.01 7.33
N LEU A 577 29.34 -4.54 7.55
CA LEU A 577 29.00 -5.97 7.52
C LEU A 577 28.20 -6.38 6.30
N THR A 578 27.98 -5.46 5.36
CA THR A 578 27.24 -5.67 4.14
C THR A 578 28.17 -6.11 3.00
N LYS A 579 27.62 -6.43 1.85
CA LYS A 579 28.40 -6.60 0.62
C LYS A 579 28.81 -5.28 -0.02
N SER A 580 28.32 -4.16 0.51
CA SER A 580 28.59 -2.79 0.00
C SER A 580 28.43 -2.68 -1.51
N LYS A 581 27.35 -3.27 -2.04
CA LYS A 581 27.11 -3.31 -3.48
C LYS A 581 26.86 -1.90 -4.03
N ASP A 582 27.57 -1.59 -5.10
CA ASP A 582 27.32 -0.40 -5.90
C ASP A 582 26.07 -0.64 -6.78
N ARG A 583 25.04 0.21 -6.64
CA ARG A 583 23.83 0.14 -7.44
C ARG A 583 23.90 0.92 -8.75
N ASP A 584 24.86 1.84 -8.89
CA ASP A 584 24.94 2.73 -10.04
C ASP A 584 25.06 1.99 -11.40
N PRO A 585 25.88 0.90 -11.52
CA PRO A 585 25.96 0.17 -12.77
C PRO A 585 24.76 -0.74 -13.05
N ILE A 586 23.86 -0.97 -12.06
CA ILE A 586 22.72 -1.87 -12.22
C ILE A 586 21.75 -1.29 -13.24
N GLN A 587 21.29 -2.14 -14.16
CA GLN A 587 20.31 -1.78 -15.17
C GLN A 587 18.95 -2.40 -14.85
N LEU A 588 17.90 -1.61 -14.99
CA LEU A 588 16.52 -2.05 -14.88
C LEU A 588 15.76 -1.60 -16.14
N MET A 589 15.19 -2.55 -16.89
CA MET A 589 14.60 -2.29 -18.21
C MET A 589 15.55 -1.56 -19.18
N GLY A 590 16.85 -1.88 -19.16
CA GLY A 590 17.87 -1.21 -19.98
C GLY A 590 18.33 0.17 -19.48
N VAL A 591 17.72 0.70 -18.42
CA VAL A 591 18.08 2.00 -17.85
C VAL A 591 19.08 1.81 -16.73
N ARG A 592 20.27 2.41 -16.84
CA ARG A 592 21.27 2.39 -15.78
C ARG A 592 20.88 3.29 -14.62
N ASN A 593 21.25 2.90 -13.42
CA ASN A 593 20.88 3.62 -12.20
C ASN A 593 21.70 4.93 -11.99
N ASP A 594 22.89 5.01 -12.58
CA ASP A 594 23.77 6.19 -12.53
C ASP A 594 23.39 7.32 -13.51
N VAL A 595 22.36 7.13 -14.35
CA VAL A 595 21.85 8.22 -15.19
C VAL A 595 21.36 9.36 -14.29
N PRO A 596 21.83 10.62 -14.54
CA PRO A 596 21.49 11.76 -13.70
C PRO A 596 19.98 11.89 -13.49
N ARG A 597 19.58 12.14 -12.25
CA ARG A 597 18.22 12.54 -11.90
C ARG A 597 18.09 14.02 -12.03
N CYS A 598 16.93 14.48 -12.46
CA CYS A 598 16.49 15.80 -12.03
C CYS A 598 16.12 15.73 -10.56
N THR A 599 16.62 16.66 -9.78
CA THR A 599 16.14 16.89 -8.43
C THR A 599 14.69 17.35 -8.52
N GLN A 600 13.80 16.73 -7.76
CA GLN A 600 12.47 17.27 -7.54
C GLN A 600 12.60 18.71 -7.09
N LEU A 601 12.26 19.61 -7.98
CA LEU A 601 12.14 21.01 -7.66
C LEU A 601 10.71 21.24 -7.26
N ALA A 602 10.50 21.51 -5.98
CA ALA A 602 9.26 21.90 -5.35
C ALA A 602 8.01 21.76 -6.25
N ARG A 603 7.20 20.75 -5.98
CA ARG A 603 5.89 20.44 -6.60
C ARG A 603 5.81 20.77 -8.09
N GLY A 604 5.89 19.77 -8.94
CA GLY A 604 5.42 19.81 -10.32
C GLY A 604 6.47 20.10 -11.39
N ILE A 605 7.74 20.27 -11.06
CA ILE A 605 8.80 20.37 -12.07
C ILE A 605 9.78 19.23 -11.83
N ASP A 606 9.43 18.07 -12.34
CA ASP A 606 10.35 16.97 -12.43
C ASP A 606 10.75 16.80 -13.89
N CYS A 607 12.03 16.89 -14.16
CA CYS A 607 12.53 16.76 -15.51
C CYS A 607 12.80 15.32 -15.92
N ASN A 608 12.55 14.36 -15.03
CA ASN A 608 12.66 12.93 -15.32
C ASN A 608 11.44 12.18 -14.83
N LEU A 609 11.20 11.05 -15.46
CA LEU A 609 10.29 10.04 -14.97
C LEU A 609 10.72 9.55 -13.58
N SER A 610 9.76 9.06 -12.82
CA SER A 610 10.00 8.51 -11.49
C SER A 610 11.08 7.44 -11.52
N ARG A 611 12.19 7.73 -10.84
CA ARG A 611 13.33 6.83 -10.74
C ARG A 611 13.81 6.76 -9.30
N ASN A 612 13.86 5.55 -8.78
CA ASN A 612 14.24 5.29 -7.39
C ASN A 612 13.43 6.08 -6.35
N ASP A 613 12.24 6.57 -6.71
CA ASP A 613 11.34 7.15 -5.74
C ASP A 613 10.85 6.04 -4.79
N GLY A 614 10.89 6.32 -3.49
CA GLY A 614 10.58 5.35 -2.45
C GLY A 614 11.52 4.13 -2.41
N VAL A 615 12.71 4.21 -3.05
CA VAL A 615 13.77 3.20 -2.90
C VAL A 615 14.71 3.61 -1.77
N ASN A 616 14.85 2.74 -0.79
CA ASN A 616 15.69 2.97 0.38
C ASN A 616 17.19 2.83 0.06
N LEU A 617 18.02 3.27 1.00
CA LEU A 617 19.43 2.95 0.96
C LEU A 617 19.60 1.43 0.98
N TRP A 618 20.46 0.93 0.09
CA TRP A 618 20.74 -0.49 -0.08
C TRP A 618 22.08 -0.87 0.59
N SER A 619 22.30 -2.16 0.80
CA SER A 619 23.40 -2.70 1.57
C SER A 619 23.31 -2.27 3.05
N THR A 620 22.26 -2.75 3.70
CA THR A 620 21.93 -2.44 5.11
C THR A 620 21.50 -3.70 5.86
N GLY A 621 21.68 -3.70 7.18
CA GLY A 621 21.19 -4.76 8.06
C GLY A 621 19.68 -4.68 8.25
N VAL A 622 19.03 -5.83 8.20
CA VAL A 622 17.56 -5.95 8.26
C VAL A 622 17.09 -6.97 9.28
N SER A 623 17.99 -7.79 9.78
CA SER A 623 17.70 -8.75 10.85
C SER A 623 18.92 -9.02 11.70
N ILE A 624 18.74 -9.10 13.02
CA ILE A 624 19.77 -9.43 14.00
C ILE A 624 19.24 -10.41 15.04
N ALA A 625 20.14 -11.25 15.56
CA ALA A 625 19.85 -12.14 16.68
C ALA A 625 21.06 -12.29 17.58
N GLU A 626 20.84 -12.41 18.89
CA GLU A 626 21.81 -12.86 19.87
C GLU A 626 21.42 -14.25 20.35
N SER A 627 22.40 -15.15 20.51
CA SER A 627 22.14 -16.47 21.08
C SER A 627 21.58 -16.34 22.50
N PRO A 628 20.41 -16.91 22.81
CA PRO A 628 19.88 -16.89 24.18
C PRO A 628 20.68 -17.80 25.14
N LEU A 629 21.57 -18.65 24.63
CA LEU A 629 22.36 -19.61 25.41
C LEU A 629 23.76 -19.08 25.76
N VAL A 630 24.33 -18.26 24.85
CA VAL A 630 25.69 -17.75 25.02
C VAL A 630 25.74 -16.27 24.69
N PRO A 631 26.04 -15.39 25.66
CA PRO A 631 26.11 -13.96 25.39
C PRO A 631 27.23 -13.64 24.40
N GLY A 632 27.00 -12.67 23.51
CA GLY A 632 27.97 -12.23 22.52
C GLY A 632 28.11 -13.12 21.27
N VAL A 633 27.28 -14.13 21.11
CA VAL A 633 27.15 -14.84 19.82
C VAL A 633 26.04 -14.17 19.03
N PHE A 634 26.43 -13.45 17.98
CA PHE A 634 25.53 -12.66 17.16
C PHE A 634 25.40 -13.17 15.73
N TRP A 635 24.22 -12.95 15.15
CA TRP A 635 23.94 -13.15 13.74
C TRP A 635 23.33 -11.87 13.17
N MET A 636 23.73 -11.52 11.94
CA MET A 636 23.17 -10.37 11.21
C MET A 636 22.90 -10.76 9.77
N GLY A 637 21.70 -10.44 9.29
CA GLY A 637 21.27 -10.57 7.89
C GLY A 637 21.07 -9.21 7.24
N THR A 638 21.36 -9.10 5.95
CA THR A 638 21.30 -7.85 5.19
C THR A 638 20.34 -7.94 3.99
N ASP A 639 19.94 -6.78 3.47
CA ASP A 639 19.08 -6.65 2.28
C ASP A 639 19.81 -6.97 0.96
N ASP A 640 21.15 -7.03 0.97
CA ASP A 640 21.98 -7.41 -0.15
C ASP A 640 22.45 -8.88 -0.10
N GLY A 641 21.85 -9.68 0.81
CA GLY A 641 22.05 -11.13 0.92
C GLY A 641 23.27 -11.56 1.70
N ASN A 642 23.86 -10.70 2.54
CA ASN A 642 24.94 -11.09 3.43
C ASN A 642 24.40 -11.67 4.74
N ILE A 643 25.08 -12.69 5.27
CA ILE A 643 24.84 -13.26 6.60
C ILE A 643 26.17 -13.30 7.32
N GLN A 644 26.24 -12.64 8.46
CA GLN A 644 27.42 -12.53 9.29
C GLN A 644 27.20 -13.18 10.66
N VAL A 645 28.22 -13.80 11.20
CA VAL A 645 28.23 -14.35 12.56
C VAL A 645 29.43 -13.82 13.34
N SER A 646 29.20 -13.38 14.57
CA SER A 646 30.23 -13.09 15.55
C SER A 646 30.14 -14.05 16.73
N ARG A 647 31.30 -14.45 17.32
CA ARG A 647 31.39 -15.33 18.50
C ARG A 647 32.14 -14.69 19.65
N ASP A 648 32.49 -13.44 19.54
CA ASP A 648 33.38 -12.70 20.45
C ASP A 648 32.81 -11.34 20.86
N GLY A 649 31.48 -11.23 20.94
CA GLY A 649 30.80 -10.02 21.36
C GLY A 649 30.77 -8.91 20.31
N GLY A 650 30.89 -9.26 19.02
CA GLY A 650 30.88 -8.32 17.92
C GLY A 650 32.26 -7.75 17.55
N ALA A 651 33.34 -8.25 18.15
CA ALA A 651 34.69 -7.79 17.84
C ALA A 651 35.17 -8.25 16.47
N THR A 652 34.85 -9.50 16.10
CA THR A 652 35.13 -10.04 14.77
C THR A 652 33.88 -10.68 14.18
N TRP A 653 33.78 -10.65 12.84
CA TRP A 653 32.67 -11.17 12.11
C TRP A 653 33.11 -12.08 10.95
N THR A 654 32.33 -13.12 10.70
CA THR A 654 32.59 -14.10 9.65
C THR A 654 31.37 -14.19 8.73
N GLU A 655 31.58 -13.99 7.43
CA GLU A 655 30.56 -14.19 6.42
C GLU A 655 30.27 -15.68 6.23
N VAL A 656 28.99 -16.05 6.30
CA VAL A 656 28.51 -17.43 6.14
C VAL A 656 27.48 -17.58 5.03
N SER A 657 27.03 -16.51 4.38
CA SER A 657 26.04 -16.54 3.29
C SER A 657 26.47 -17.43 2.13
N LYS A 658 27.77 -17.52 1.82
CA LYS A 658 28.34 -18.38 0.79
C LYS A 658 28.10 -19.88 1.02
N ASN A 659 27.72 -20.28 2.24
CA ASN A 659 27.41 -21.67 2.57
C ASN A 659 25.98 -22.05 2.22
N LEU A 660 25.11 -21.08 1.86
CA LEU A 660 23.75 -21.34 1.46
C LEU A 660 23.71 -22.00 0.08
N PRO A 661 22.90 -23.04 -0.10
CA PRO A 661 22.73 -23.67 -1.42
C PRO A 661 21.89 -22.81 -2.36
N GLY A 662 22.12 -22.97 -3.65
CA GLY A 662 21.11 -22.66 -4.65
C GLY A 662 20.93 -21.20 -5.07
N GLY A 663 21.92 -20.32 -4.99
CA GLY A 663 21.85 -18.98 -5.64
C GLY A 663 21.03 -17.93 -4.89
N THR A 664 20.64 -18.20 -3.65
CA THR A 664 19.86 -17.26 -2.80
C THR A 664 20.71 -16.21 -2.10
N THR A 665 22.03 -16.21 -2.32
CA THR A 665 23.00 -15.31 -1.67
C THR A 665 22.86 -13.83 -2.08
N GLU A 666 22.01 -13.53 -3.04
CA GLU A 666 21.75 -12.17 -3.51
C GLU A 666 20.40 -11.63 -3.02
N TYR A 667 19.60 -12.45 -2.35
CA TYR A 667 18.26 -12.11 -1.90
C TYR A 667 18.26 -11.50 -0.50
N TYR A 668 17.20 -10.80 -0.19
CA TYR A 668 16.95 -10.16 1.09
C TYR A 668 16.89 -11.21 2.22
N VAL A 669 17.70 -11.03 3.28
CA VAL A 669 17.67 -11.89 4.46
C VAL A 669 16.58 -11.42 5.40
N SER A 670 15.37 -11.95 5.27
CA SER A 670 14.18 -11.45 5.98
C SER A 670 14.22 -11.71 7.48
N ARG A 671 14.85 -12.81 7.93
CA ARG A 671 15.01 -13.12 9.34
C ARG A 671 16.28 -13.95 9.59
N VAL A 672 16.99 -13.64 10.67
CA VAL A 672 17.92 -14.55 11.32
C VAL A 672 17.41 -14.83 12.73
N GLU A 673 17.46 -16.09 13.18
CA GLU A 673 17.03 -16.52 14.51
C GLU A 673 18.08 -17.46 15.09
N ALA A 674 18.71 -17.07 16.20
CA ALA A 674 19.65 -17.92 16.89
C ALA A 674 18.91 -19.08 17.59
N SER A 675 19.45 -20.29 17.51
CA SER A 675 18.84 -21.46 18.13
C SER A 675 18.74 -21.33 19.64
N HIS A 676 17.61 -21.72 20.21
CA HIS A 676 17.38 -21.83 21.65
C HIS A 676 17.92 -23.12 22.25
N PHE A 677 18.48 -24.01 21.42
CA PHE A 677 18.91 -25.35 21.83
C PHE A 677 20.38 -25.63 21.55
N ASP A 678 20.97 -24.94 20.58
CA ASP A 678 22.37 -25.09 20.18
C ASP A 678 22.98 -23.72 19.87
N PRO A 679 23.99 -23.25 20.65
CA PRO A 679 24.59 -21.95 20.43
C PRO A 679 25.39 -21.81 19.12
N ALA A 680 25.68 -22.93 18.45
CA ALA A 680 26.35 -22.95 17.16
C ALA A 680 25.40 -22.91 15.97
N ALA A 681 24.09 -23.01 16.20
CA ALA A 681 23.05 -23.09 15.17
C ALA A 681 22.23 -21.82 15.09
N ALA A 682 21.76 -21.50 13.87
CA ALA A 682 20.78 -20.46 13.59
C ALA A 682 19.86 -20.88 12.46
N TYR A 683 18.70 -20.26 12.40
CA TYR A 683 17.74 -20.39 11.30
C TYR A 683 17.68 -19.09 10.52
N VAL A 684 17.58 -19.19 9.19
CA VAL A 684 17.56 -18.03 8.30
C VAL A 684 16.43 -18.18 7.30
N SER A 685 15.58 -17.17 7.18
CA SER A 685 14.65 -17.05 6.07
C SER A 685 15.13 -16.01 5.05
N ILE A 686 14.96 -16.35 3.79
CA ILE A 686 15.38 -15.53 2.65
C ILE A 686 14.13 -15.18 1.83
N ASP A 687 14.02 -13.92 1.44
CA ASP A 687 12.93 -13.38 0.67
C ASP A 687 13.39 -12.99 -0.74
N GLY A 688 12.91 -13.74 -1.73
CA GLY A 688 13.24 -13.53 -3.14
C GLY A 688 12.25 -12.67 -3.91
N HIS A 689 11.13 -12.19 -3.29
CA HIS A 689 10.05 -11.52 -4.05
C HIS A 689 10.54 -10.28 -4.80
N ARG A 690 11.54 -9.53 -4.26
CA ARG A 690 12.15 -8.37 -4.93
C ARG A 690 13.00 -8.73 -6.16
N SER A 691 13.13 -10.01 -6.44
CA SER A 691 13.74 -10.60 -7.63
C SER A 691 12.74 -11.47 -8.41
N ASP A 692 11.45 -11.27 -8.16
CA ASP A 692 10.33 -12.03 -8.76
C ASP A 692 10.39 -13.54 -8.47
N ASP A 693 11.00 -13.93 -7.36
CA ASP A 693 11.06 -15.30 -6.87
C ASP A 693 10.23 -15.45 -5.60
N LEU A 694 9.06 -16.03 -5.72
CA LEU A 694 8.08 -16.18 -4.63
C LEU A 694 8.25 -17.49 -3.84
N LYS A 695 9.30 -18.26 -4.09
CA LYS A 695 9.55 -19.51 -3.37
C LYS A 695 9.91 -19.24 -1.91
N PRO A 696 9.43 -20.05 -0.96
CA PRO A 696 9.85 -19.98 0.42
C PRO A 696 11.25 -20.57 0.60
N TYR A 697 12.14 -19.84 1.22
CA TYR A 697 13.49 -20.27 1.53
C TYR A 697 13.73 -20.17 3.04
N VAL A 698 14.00 -21.31 3.68
CA VAL A 698 14.37 -21.42 5.09
C VAL A 698 15.55 -22.39 5.21
N TYR A 699 16.59 -21.95 5.90
CA TYR A 699 17.82 -22.70 6.12
C TYR A 699 18.15 -22.80 7.59
N ALA A 700 18.87 -23.88 7.97
CA ALA A 700 19.41 -24.08 9.30
C ALA A 700 20.93 -24.30 9.22
#